data_5b0fa1ca15ee1da1a22ee8222ff445eb
#
_entry.id   5b0fa1ca15ee1da1a22ee8222ff445eb
#
_cell.length_a   1.000
_cell.length_b   1.000
_cell.length_c   1.000
_cell.angle_alpha   90.00
_cell.angle_beta   90.00
_cell.angle_gamma   90.00
#
_symmetry.space_group_name_H-M   'P 1'
#
loop_
_entity.id
_entity.type
_entity.pdbx_description
1 polymer ?
#
loop_
_entity_poly.entity_id
_entity_poly.type
_entity_poly.pdbx_seq_one_letter_code
_entity_poly.pdbx_strand_id
1 'polypeptide(L)'
;MSPRKNRKGVPVWSGHPYPLGASFDGQGTNFALFSEVAERVELILVDDAGTSTPVPLHEVDGFVWHAYLPGVGPGQRYGYRVHGPWQPALGHRCNPAKLLLDPYARAVDGQIDNHPSLYERAPDGPAPADSAGHSMLGVVTDPFFDWGDDRPPRTPYADSVIYEAHVRGLTRTHPDVPERLRGSYAGLAHPAVLEHLTSLGVTAVELMPVHQFVHDGVLQDRGLSNYWGYNTIGFFAPHNAYAAFGTRGQQVNEFKAMVKALHAAGLEVILDVVYNHTAEGNELGPTLSFRGIDNASYYRLVDGDWAHYYDTTGTGNSLLMRHPYVLQLIMDSLRYWVTEMHVDGFRFDLAATLARQFHEVDRLSAFFDLIQQDPVISRVKLIAEPWDVGEGGYQVGNFPPLWSEWNGKYRDAVRDFWRAEPGSLGEFASRLTGSSDLYQHSRRRPRASVNFVTAHDGFTLRDLVSYNDKHNEANGEDNRDGESHNRSWNCGVEGDTDDPAVLELRARQQRNLLATLLLSQGIPMLCHGDELGRTQRGNNNAYCQDNEISWVDWDLTDEQRSLADFTRHLIALRAAHPVLRRRRFFRGETPTHAKQPLPDLMWLRPDAREMTKRDWQRGDAHSVGAFLNGDAIAERDPYGRRMTDDSFLLLVNGYWEPVDFRLPDASFGDRWTALVDTADPDGIPDEREHKAGTRLRVEARSLVLLSRPSRGAG
;
A
#
# COMPACT_ATOMS: atom_id res chain seq x y z
N MET A 1 -48.68 -12.37 -11.91
CA MET A 1 -48.12 -13.16 -13.03
C MET A 1 -47.59 -14.44 -12.45
N SER A 2 -47.87 -15.62 -13.05
CA SER A 2 -47.27 -16.89 -12.60
C SER A 2 -45.79 -16.86 -12.89
N PRO A 3 -44.95 -17.31 -11.94
CA PRO A 3 -43.50 -17.32 -12.12
C PRO A 3 -43.11 -18.17 -13.33
N ARG A 4 -42.23 -17.65 -14.20
CA ARG A 4 -41.57 -18.49 -15.21
C ARG A 4 -40.71 -19.51 -14.47
N LYS A 5 -40.73 -20.76 -14.83
CA LYS A 5 -39.85 -21.80 -14.30
C LYS A 5 -38.84 -22.18 -15.39
N ASN A 6 -37.56 -22.34 -15.01
CA ASN A 6 -36.60 -22.96 -15.92
C ASN A 6 -36.94 -24.46 -16.13
N ARG A 7 -36.21 -25.14 -17.03
CA ARG A 7 -36.40 -26.58 -17.32
C ARG A 7 -36.23 -27.49 -16.08
N LYS A 8 -35.58 -27.02 -15.02
CA LYS A 8 -35.37 -27.74 -13.75
C LYS A 8 -36.31 -27.25 -12.62
N GLY A 9 -37.28 -26.39 -12.91
CA GLY A 9 -38.33 -25.97 -11.98
C GLY A 9 -37.95 -24.80 -11.04
N VAL A 10 -36.79 -24.18 -11.20
CA VAL A 10 -36.39 -23.00 -10.39
C VAL A 10 -37.27 -21.81 -10.78
N PRO A 11 -38.00 -21.19 -9.82
CA PRO A 11 -38.81 -19.99 -10.12
C PRO A 11 -37.88 -18.80 -10.44
N VAL A 12 -38.24 -18.05 -11.48
CA VAL A 12 -37.49 -16.87 -11.93
C VAL A 12 -38.46 -15.71 -12.08
N TRP A 13 -38.17 -14.60 -11.41
CA TRP A 13 -38.89 -13.35 -11.52
C TRP A 13 -38.05 -12.31 -12.27
N SER A 14 -38.64 -11.19 -12.70
CA SER A 14 -37.94 -10.17 -13.49
C SER A 14 -36.70 -9.59 -12.79
N GLY A 15 -36.78 -9.34 -11.49
CA GLY A 15 -35.66 -8.71 -10.75
C GLY A 15 -35.49 -7.23 -11.09
N HIS A 16 -34.33 -6.70 -10.78
CA HIS A 16 -33.93 -5.30 -10.98
C HIS A 16 -32.51 -5.20 -11.58
N PRO A 17 -32.27 -4.20 -12.48
CA PRO A 17 -30.95 -4.02 -13.08
C PRO A 17 -29.90 -3.48 -12.10
N TYR A 18 -30.31 -2.99 -10.93
CA TYR A 18 -29.42 -2.40 -9.93
C TYR A 18 -29.84 -2.80 -8.52
N PRO A 19 -28.90 -3.01 -7.58
CA PRO A 19 -27.43 -2.98 -7.75
C PRO A 19 -26.92 -4.16 -8.59
N LEU A 20 -25.74 -3.97 -9.22
CA LEU A 20 -25.04 -5.02 -9.94
C LEU A 20 -24.54 -6.11 -8.99
N GLY A 21 -24.34 -7.33 -9.51
CA GLY A 21 -23.95 -8.51 -8.73
C GLY A 21 -25.13 -9.25 -8.11
N ALA A 22 -24.84 -10.07 -7.08
CA ALA A 22 -25.84 -10.83 -6.33
C ALA A 22 -26.24 -10.08 -5.06
N SER A 23 -27.52 -9.74 -4.93
CA SER A 23 -28.07 -9.01 -3.78
C SER A 23 -29.17 -9.83 -3.10
N PHE A 24 -28.88 -10.31 -1.89
CA PHE A 24 -29.82 -11.06 -1.06
C PHE A 24 -30.68 -10.12 -0.21
N ASP A 25 -31.99 -10.34 -0.17
CA ASP A 25 -32.97 -9.50 0.56
C ASP A 25 -33.68 -10.21 1.73
N GLY A 26 -33.25 -11.40 2.08
CA GLY A 26 -33.86 -12.24 3.11
C GLY A 26 -34.87 -13.26 2.58
N GLN A 27 -35.36 -13.14 1.34
CA GLN A 27 -36.33 -14.06 0.71
C GLN A 27 -35.78 -14.71 -0.55
N GLY A 28 -34.83 -14.07 -1.20
CA GLY A 28 -34.21 -14.53 -2.44
C GLY A 28 -33.05 -13.61 -2.81
N THR A 29 -32.53 -13.85 -4.00
CA THR A 29 -31.37 -13.10 -4.51
C THR A 29 -31.68 -12.48 -5.88
N ASN A 30 -31.42 -11.19 -6.00
CA ASN A 30 -31.38 -10.51 -7.30
C ASN A 30 -29.97 -10.66 -7.87
N PHE A 31 -29.89 -11.06 -9.14
CA PHE A 31 -28.64 -11.14 -9.91
C PHE A 31 -28.70 -10.14 -11.05
N ALA A 32 -27.65 -9.35 -11.22
CA ALA A 32 -27.55 -8.33 -12.26
C ALA A 32 -26.13 -8.28 -12.82
N LEU A 33 -26.00 -8.43 -14.15
CA LEU A 33 -24.73 -8.47 -14.88
C LEU A 33 -24.75 -7.50 -16.05
N PHE A 34 -23.76 -6.60 -16.12
CA PHE A 34 -23.57 -5.72 -17.28
C PHE A 34 -22.85 -6.42 -18.42
N SER A 35 -23.39 -6.30 -19.65
CA SER A 35 -22.70 -6.62 -20.91
C SER A 35 -23.46 -5.97 -22.07
N GLU A 36 -22.79 -5.13 -22.84
CA GLU A 36 -23.35 -4.48 -24.05
C GLU A 36 -23.44 -5.45 -25.22
N VAL A 37 -22.50 -6.40 -25.30
CA VAL A 37 -22.34 -7.30 -26.44
C VAL A 37 -23.06 -8.63 -26.29
N ALA A 38 -23.54 -8.95 -25.09
CA ALA A 38 -24.21 -10.22 -24.85
C ALA A 38 -25.52 -10.32 -25.62
N GLU A 39 -25.75 -11.45 -26.30
CA GLU A 39 -26.99 -11.84 -26.96
C GLU A 39 -27.86 -12.71 -26.06
N ARG A 40 -27.22 -13.43 -25.11
CA ARG A 40 -27.86 -14.27 -24.10
C ARG A 40 -26.93 -14.45 -22.93
N VAL A 41 -27.46 -14.38 -21.71
CA VAL A 41 -26.73 -14.66 -20.48
C VAL A 41 -27.41 -15.81 -19.73
N GLU A 42 -26.63 -16.75 -19.24
CA GLU A 42 -27.05 -17.82 -18.35
C GLU A 42 -26.35 -17.66 -17.00
N LEU A 43 -27.12 -17.48 -15.94
CA LEU A 43 -26.67 -17.65 -14.57
C LEU A 43 -26.55 -19.15 -14.28
N ILE A 44 -25.40 -19.58 -13.81
CA ILE A 44 -25.13 -20.99 -13.47
C ILE A 44 -25.09 -21.10 -11.95
N LEU A 45 -26.12 -21.71 -11.35
CA LEU A 45 -26.11 -22.06 -9.93
C LEU A 45 -25.38 -23.40 -9.75
N VAL A 46 -24.47 -23.47 -8.78
CA VAL A 46 -23.69 -24.67 -8.48
C VAL A 46 -23.99 -25.14 -7.07
N ASP A 47 -24.46 -26.36 -6.93
CA ASP A 47 -24.75 -26.98 -5.63
C ASP A 47 -23.51 -27.54 -4.93
N ASP A 48 -23.68 -28.08 -3.73
CA ASP A 48 -22.56 -28.63 -2.95
C ASP A 48 -21.90 -29.87 -3.58
N ALA A 49 -22.65 -30.59 -4.42
CA ALA A 49 -22.12 -31.72 -5.18
C ALA A 49 -21.41 -31.27 -6.48
N GLY A 50 -21.35 -29.98 -6.77
CA GLY A 50 -20.76 -29.43 -7.99
C GLY A 50 -21.70 -29.49 -9.21
N THR A 51 -22.99 -29.83 -9.01
CA THR A 51 -23.96 -29.92 -10.11
C THR A 51 -24.39 -28.53 -10.53
N SER A 52 -24.26 -28.23 -11.82
CA SER A 52 -24.64 -26.97 -12.41
C SER A 52 -26.11 -26.94 -12.83
N THR A 53 -26.80 -25.84 -12.50
CA THR A 53 -28.16 -25.55 -12.92
C THR A 53 -28.21 -24.23 -13.69
N PRO A 54 -28.36 -24.24 -15.03
CA PRO A 54 -28.45 -23.03 -15.80
C PRO A 54 -29.82 -22.34 -15.64
N VAL A 55 -29.78 -21.04 -15.46
CA VAL A 55 -30.95 -20.14 -15.37
C VAL A 55 -30.78 -19.03 -16.39
N PRO A 56 -31.50 -19.06 -17.53
CA PRO A 56 -31.41 -17.99 -18.51
C PRO A 56 -31.94 -16.68 -17.92
N LEU A 57 -31.18 -15.59 -18.07
CA LEU A 57 -31.64 -14.24 -17.78
C LEU A 57 -32.40 -13.70 -19.03
N HIS A 58 -33.62 -13.22 -18.83
CA HIS A 58 -34.47 -12.76 -19.92
C HIS A 58 -34.75 -11.25 -19.91
N GLU A 59 -34.56 -10.63 -18.77
CA GLU A 59 -34.80 -9.20 -18.61
C GLU A 59 -33.48 -8.45 -18.80
N VAL A 60 -33.53 -7.38 -19.61
CA VAL A 60 -32.37 -6.51 -19.89
C VAL A 60 -32.85 -5.08 -19.83
N ASP A 61 -32.14 -4.24 -19.05
CA ASP A 61 -32.38 -2.82 -18.98
C ASP A 61 -31.04 -2.07 -18.96
N GLY A 62 -30.80 -1.18 -19.91
CA GLY A 62 -29.54 -0.45 -20.04
C GLY A 62 -28.31 -1.35 -20.15
N PHE A 63 -28.38 -2.45 -20.92
CA PHE A 63 -27.35 -3.48 -21.08
C PHE A 63 -27.06 -4.32 -19.80
N VAL A 64 -27.92 -4.21 -18.77
CA VAL A 64 -27.85 -5.03 -17.58
C VAL A 64 -28.82 -6.18 -17.64
N TRP A 65 -28.32 -7.39 -17.66
CA TRP A 65 -29.07 -8.65 -17.65
C TRP A 65 -29.41 -9.00 -16.20
N HIS A 66 -30.70 -9.20 -15.90
CA HIS A 66 -31.09 -9.41 -14.50
C HIS A 66 -32.21 -10.42 -14.30
N ALA A 67 -32.29 -10.99 -13.12
CA ALA A 67 -33.37 -11.82 -12.63
C ALA A 67 -33.36 -11.89 -11.10
N TYR A 68 -34.53 -12.09 -10.50
CA TYR A 68 -34.69 -12.40 -9.10
C TYR A 68 -35.03 -13.88 -8.90
N LEU A 69 -34.30 -14.57 -8.03
CA LEU A 69 -34.52 -15.99 -7.76
C LEU A 69 -34.99 -16.18 -6.30
N PRO A 70 -36.30 -16.41 -6.08
CA PRO A 70 -36.85 -16.70 -4.77
C PRO A 70 -36.21 -17.94 -4.16
N GLY A 71 -35.87 -17.88 -2.84
CA GLY A 71 -35.32 -19.00 -2.11
C GLY A 71 -33.83 -19.29 -2.36
N VAL A 72 -33.17 -18.54 -3.24
CA VAL A 72 -31.72 -18.57 -3.37
C VAL A 72 -31.12 -17.62 -2.32
N GLY A 73 -30.23 -18.11 -1.46
CA GLY A 73 -29.71 -17.37 -0.31
C GLY A 73 -28.21 -17.52 -0.09
N PRO A 74 -27.70 -16.99 1.02
CA PRO A 74 -26.28 -17.02 1.37
C PRO A 74 -25.67 -18.42 1.31
N GLY A 75 -24.42 -18.50 0.81
CA GLY A 75 -23.72 -19.76 0.57
C GLY A 75 -23.92 -20.36 -0.81
N GLN A 76 -24.94 -19.91 -1.59
CA GLN A 76 -25.14 -20.37 -2.96
C GLN A 76 -23.96 -19.92 -3.84
N ARG A 77 -23.30 -20.87 -4.50
CA ARG A 77 -22.28 -20.65 -5.50
C ARG A 77 -22.88 -20.37 -6.86
N TYR A 78 -22.29 -19.46 -7.63
CA TYR A 78 -22.77 -19.11 -8.95
C TYR A 78 -21.66 -18.57 -9.86
N GLY A 79 -21.94 -18.55 -11.14
CA GLY A 79 -21.14 -17.90 -12.19
C GLY A 79 -22.00 -17.62 -13.39
N TYR A 80 -21.41 -17.09 -14.45
CA TYR A 80 -22.12 -16.74 -15.67
C TYR A 80 -21.54 -17.43 -16.90
N ARG A 81 -22.42 -17.73 -17.89
CA ARG A 81 -22.02 -18.04 -19.24
C ARG A 81 -22.64 -17.00 -20.17
N VAL A 82 -21.79 -16.35 -20.95
CA VAL A 82 -22.19 -15.26 -21.85
C VAL A 82 -22.10 -15.72 -23.30
N HIS A 83 -23.18 -15.61 -24.01
CA HIS A 83 -23.28 -15.87 -25.44
C HIS A 83 -23.30 -14.52 -26.16
N GLY A 84 -22.42 -14.35 -27.15
CA GLY A 84 -22.26 -13.13 -27.93
C GLY A 84 -21.20 -13.31 -29.01
N PRO A 85 -20.72 -12.22 -29.61
CA PRO A 85 -19.76 -12.31 -30.71
C PRO A 85 -18.39 -12.82 -30.26
N TRP A 86 -17.84 -13.71 -31.08
CA TRP A 86 -16.44 -14.08 -31.05
C TRP A 86 -15.72 -13.46 -32.25
N GLN A 87 -15.22 -12.27 -32.11
CA GLN A 87 -14.57 -11.47 -33.14
C GLN A 87 -13.37 -10.72 -32.52
N PRO A 88 -12.27 -11.42 -32.20
CA PRO A 88 -11.11 -10.81 -31.50
C PRO A 88 -10.57 -9.57 -32.21
N ALA A 89 -10.56 -9.55 -33.55
CA ALA A 89 -10.15 -8.38 -34.34
C ALA A 89 -11.02 -7.12 -34.11
N LEU A 90 -12.23 -7.30 -33.58
CA LEU A 90 -13.14 -6.22 -33.16
C LEU A 90 -13.24 -6.09 -31.63
N GLY A 91 -12.37 -6.77 -30.90
CA GLY A 91 -12.33 -6.72 -29.43
C GLY A 91 -13.35 -7.63 -28.73
N HIS A 92 -14.11 -8.47 -29.43
CA HIS A 92 -15.15 -9.29 -28.83
C HIS A 92 -14.68 -10.73 -28.60
N ARG A 93 -14.87 -11.24 -27.37
CA ARG A 93 -14.32 -12.54 -26.92
C ARG A 93 -15.34 -13.37 -26.11
N CYS A 94 -16.65 -13.27 -26.40
CA CYS A 94 -17.64 -14.08 -25.72
C CYS A 94 -17.49 -15.57 -26.08
N ASN A 95 -17.39 -16.41 -25.06
CA ASN A 95 -17.33 -17.87 -25.23
C ASN A 95 -18.18 -18.56 -24.15
N PRO A 96 -19.35 -19.17 -24.51
CA PRO A 96 -20.22 -19.83 -23.54
C PRO A 96 -19.62 -21.10 -22.92
N ALA A 97 -18.50 -21.62 -23.44
CA ALA A 97 -17.78 -22.70 -22.79
C ALA A 97 -17.05 -22.24 -21.51
N LYS A 98 -16.86 -20.93 -21.32
CA LYS A 98 -16.21 -20.39 -20.12
C LYS A 98 -17.25 -20.09 -19.04
N LEU A 99 -17.02 -20.61 -17.83
CA LEU A 99 -17.78 -20.24 -16.63
C LEU A 99 -17.07 -19.05 -15.98
N LEU A 100 -17.73 -17.91 -15.99
CA LEU A 100 -17.15 -16.60 -15.67
C LEU A 100 -17.53 -16.18 -14.25
N LEU A 101 -16.57 -15.63 -13.52
CA LEU A 101 -16.78 -14.99 -12.23
C LEU A 101 -17.56 -13.69 -12.43
N ASP A 102 -18.50 -13.42 -11.54
CA ASP A 102 -19.19 -12.13 -11.47
C ASP A 102 -18.21 -11.02 -11.04
N PRO A 103 -18.04 -9.93 -11.81
CA PRO A 103 -17.23 -8.79 -11.43
C PRO A 103 -17.60 -8.15 -10.08
N TYR A 104 -18.85 -8.31 -9.66
CA TYR A 104 -19.39 -7.79 -8.39
C TYR A 104 -19.51 -8.86 -7.29
N ALA A 105 -18.90 -10.03 -7.45
CA ALA A 105 -18.93 -11.07 -6.43
C ALA A 105 -18.32 -10.59 -5.12
N ARG A 106 -19.08 -10.62 -4.01
CA ARG A 106 -18.65 -10.18 -2.66
C ARG A 106 -17.91 -11.26 -1.89
N ALA A 107 -18.00 -12.49 -2.31
CA ALA A 107 -17.22 -13.62 -1.84
C ALA A 107 -16.96 -14.57 -3.00
N VAL A 108 -15.81 -15.25 -2.97
CA VAL A 108 -15.37 -16.16 -4.00
C VAL A 108 -15.00 -17.50 -3.37
N ASP A 109 -15.49 -18.59 -3.97
CA ASP A 109 -15.15 -19.97 -3.61
C ASP A 109 -14.31 -20.62 -4.70
N GLY A 110 -13.33 -21.44 -4.31
CA GLY A 110 -12.40 -22.12 -5.20
C GLY A 110 -11.13 -21.34 -5.48
N GLN A 111 -10.24 -22.00 -6.17
CA GLN A 111 -8.97 -21.47 -6.68
C GLN A 111 -8.87 -21.81 -8.18
N ILE A 112 -8.07 -21.06 -8.91
CA ILE A 112 -7.77 -21.32 -10.31
C ILE A 112 -6.48 -22.15 -10.37
N ASP A 113 -6.53 -23.27 -11.08
CA ASP A 113 -5.35 -23.99 -11.55
C ASP A 113 -4.97 -23.54 -12.97
N ASN A 114 -3.74 -23.83 -13.40
CA ASN A 114 -3.28 -23.49 -14.76
C ASN A 114 -3.83 -24.48 -15.80
N HIS A 115 -5.16 -24.66 -15.86
CA HIS A 115 -5.77 -25.63 -16.76
C HIS A 115 -6.03 -25.06 -18.18
N PRO A 116 -5.74 -25.81 -19.25
CA PRO A 116 -5.92 -25.35 -20.64
C PRO A 116 -7.33 -24.88 -20.98
N SER A 117 -8.38 -25.38 -20.29
CA SER A 117 -9.77 -24.97 -20.52
C SER A 117 -10.05 -23.51 -20.18
N LEU A 118 -9.18 -22.85 -19.42
CA LEU A 118 -9.30 -21.43 -19.08
C LEU A 118 -8.83 -20.51 -20.22
N TYR A 119 -8.09 -21.03 -21.19
CA TYR A 119 -7.44 -20.27 -22.24
C TYR A 119 -8.16 -20.39 -23.58
N GLU A 120 -8.06 -19.35 -24.39
CA GLU A 120 -8.61 -19.27 -25.75
C GLU A 120 -7.54 -19.58 -26.79
N ARG A 121 -7.05 -20.81 -26.78
CA ARG A 121 -5.94 -21.25 -27.68
C ARG A 121 -6.44 -22.08 -28.88
N ALA A 122 -7.58 -21.72 -29.45
CA ALA A 122 -8.10 -22.37 -30.66
C ALA A 122 -7.79 -21.52 -31.89
N PRO A 123 -7.26 -22.09 -33.00
CA PRO A 123 -6.86 -21.32 -34.18
C PRO A 123 -8.05 -20.74 -34.95
N ASP A 124 -9.22 -21.40 -34.96
CA ASP A 124 -10.33 -21.08 -35.87
C ASP A 124 -11.64 -20.74 -35.14
N GLY A 125 -11.57 -20.24 -33.89
CA GLY A 125 -12.79 -19.88 -33.15
C GLY A 125 -12.62 -19.94 -31.63
N PRO A 126 -13.71 -19.81 -30.85
CA PRO A 126 -13.65 -19.95 -29.42
C PRO A 126 -13.30 -21.37 -29.00
N ALA A 127 -12.41 -21.50 -27.99
CA ALA A 127 -11.99 -22.79 -27.47
C ALA A 127 -13.20 -23.56 -26.88
N PRO A 128 -13.48 -24.79 -27.32
CA PRO A 128 -14.70 -25.51 -26.94
C PRO A 128 -14.65 -26.14 -25.56
N ALA A 129 -13.48 -26.15 -24.91
CA ALA A 129 -13.28 -26.77 -23.60
C ALA A 129 -14.05 -26.03 -22.50
N ASP A 130 -14.87 -26.78 -21.76
CA ASP A 130 -15.61 -26.25 -20.61
C ASP A 130 -14.69 -25.94 -19.43
N SER A 131 -14.73 -24.72 -18.91
CA SER A 131 -13.89 -24.29 -17.80
C SER A 131 -14.53 -24.51 -16.41
N ALA A 132 -15.75 -25.03 -16.31
CA ALA A 132 -16.52 -25.09 -15.08
C ALA A 132 -15.81 -25.82 -13.91
N GLY A 133 -14.96 -26.81 -14.19
CA GLY A 133 -14.21 -27.52 -13.16
C GLY A 133 -12.95 -26.78 -12.63
N HIS A 134 -12.58 -25.67 -13.29
CA HIS A 134 -11.33 -24.94 -13.07
C HIS A 134 -11.55 -23.45 -12.80
N SER A 135 -12.81 -22.99 -12.77
CA SER A 135 -13.19 -21.61 -12.55
C SER A 135 -13.51 -21.36 -11.08
N MET A 136 -13.19 -20.15 -10.60
CA MET A 136 -13.71 -19.64 -9.33
C MET A 136 -15.19 -19.28 -9.47
N LEU A 137 -15.93 -19.39 -8.37
CA LEU A 137 -17.36 -19.12 -8.32
C LEU A 137 -17.64 -17.96 -7.36
N GLY A 138 -18.53 -17.06 -7.74
CA GLY A 138 -19.13 -16.11 -6.82
C GLY A 138 -19.99 -16.83 -5.78
N VAL A 139 -20.09 -16.25 -4.60
CA VAL A 139 -20.92 -16.75 -3.51
C VAL A 139 -21.90 -15.67 -3.08
N VAL A 140 -23.18 -16.01 -3.00
CA VAL A 140 -24.21 -15.13 -2.41
C VAL A 140 -23.88 -14.92 -0.92
N THR A 141 -23.80 -13.68 -0.47
CA THR A 141 -23.48 -13.33 0.91
C THR A 141 -24.69 -12.75 1.63
N ASP A 142 -24.75 -12.96 2.97
CA ASP A 142 -25.62 -12.18 3.83
C ASP A 142 -24.97 -10.81 4.06
N PRO A 143 -25.67 -9.70 3.76
CA PRO A 143 -25.13 -8.36 4.00
C PRO A 143 -25.01 -8.02 5.50
N PHE A 144 -25.72 -8.75 6.36
CA PHE A 144 -25.73 -8.45 7.80
C PHE A 144 -24.39 -8.81 8.47
N PHE A 145 -23.89 -7.87 9.25
CA PHE A 145 -22.80 -8.06 10.20
C PHE A 145 -23.01 -7.16 11.40
N ASP A 146 -22.81 -7.68 12.61
CA ASP A 146 -22.94 -6.89 13.83
C ASP A 146 -21.68 -6.06 14.11
N TRP A 147 -21.68 -4.83 13.63
CA TRP A 147 -20.63 -3.87 13.92
C TRP A 147 -20.64 -3.34 15.36
N GLY A 148 -21.77 -3.46 16.09
CA GLY A 148 -21.91 -2.93 17.45
C GLY A 148 -21.56 -1.46 17.52
N ASP A 149 -20.63 -1.11 18.42
CA ASP A 149 -20.15 0.27 18.63
C ASP A 149 -18.89 0.62 17.82
N ASP A 150 -18.61 -0.10 16.73
CA ASP A 150 -17.44 0.16 15.88
C ASP A 150 -17.39 1.61 15.42
N ARG A 151 -16.20 2.20 15.53
CA ARG A 151 -15.94 3.57 15.07
C ARG A 151 -14.53 3.69 14.48
N PRO A 152 -14.43 4.21 13.26
CA PRO A 152 -13.13 4.52 12.66
C PRO A 152 -12.29 5.43 13.57
N PRO A 153 -11.01 5.17 13.78
CA PRO A 153 -10.13 6.01 14.61
C PRO A 153 -10.01 7.44 14.13
N ARG A 154 -10.01 7.66 12.81
CA ARG A 154 -9.89 8.99 12.15
C ARG A 154 -8.65 9.75 12.57
N THR A 155 -7.54 9.07 12.65
CA THR A 155 -6.25 9.67 12.99
C THR A 155 -5.89 10.76 11.97
N PRO A 156 -5.57 12.00 12.42
CA PRO A 156 -5.16 13.05 11.51
C PRO A 156 -3.91 12.65 10.72
N TYR A 157 -3.83 13.01 9.44
CA TYR A 157 -2.68 12.67 8.59
C TYR A 157 -1.30 13.04 9.18
N ALA A 158 -1.20 14.18 9.88
CA ALA A 158 0.06 14.59 10.50
C ALA A 158 0.48 13.68 11.67
N ASP A 159 -0.47 12.99 12.27
CA ASP A 159 -0.28 12.11 13.41
C ASP A 159 -0.17 10.63 12.98
N SER A 160 -0.35 10.36 11.67
CA SER A 160 -0.31 9.00 11.14
C SER A 160 1.10 8.45 11.05
N VAL A 161 1.25 7.20 11.45
CA VAL A 161 2.39 6.30 11.20
C VAL A 161 1.83 5.06 10.54
N ILE A 162 2.18 4.82 9.29
CA ILE A 162 1.66 3.72 8.48
C ILE A 162 2.58 2.50 8.62
N TYR A 163 1.99 1.32 8.71
CA TYR A 163 2.69 0.04 8.71
C TYR A 163 2.16 -0.80 7.54
N GLU A 164 2.95 -0.90 6.48
CA GLU A 164 2.65 -1.75 5.34
C GLU A 164 2.81 -3.21 5.75
N ALA A 165 1.78 -4.02 5.57
CA ALA A 165 1.76 -5.39 6.06
C ALA A 165 1.12 -6.38 5.09
N HIS A 166 1.72 -7.56 4.98
CA HIS A 166 1.13 -8.70 4.30
C HIS A 166 0.35 -9.57 5.29
N VAL A 167 -0.93 -9.85 5.02
CA VAL A 167 -1.81 -10.61 5.94
C VAL A 167 -1.17 -11.93 6.36
N ARG A 168 -0.64 -12.71 5.41
CA ARG A 168 0.00 -13.99 5.70
C ARG A 168 1.38 -13.83 6.28
N GLY A 169 2.23 -13.03 5.66
CA GLY A 169 3.64 -12.92 6.02
C GLY A 169 3.91 -12.39 7.42
N LEU A 170 3.04 -11.51 7.93
CA LEU A 170 3.20 -10.95 9.26
C LEU A 170 2.95 -11.98 10.37
N THR A 171 2.01 -12.91 10.17
CA THR A 171 1.56 -13.78 11.26
C THR A 171 1.91 -15.26 11.09
N ARG A 172 2.46 -15.66 9.93
CA ARG A 172 2.64 -17.08 9.57
C ARG A 172 3.51 -17.87 10.54
N THR A 173 4.51 -17.22 11.11
CA THR A 173 5.46 -17.82 12.04
C THR A 173 5.27 -17.33 13.49
N HIS A 174 4.27 -16.46 13.74
CA HIS A 174 4.09 -15.84 15.05
C HIS A 174 3.79 -16.88 16.15
N PRO A 175 4.62 -16.98 17.20
CA PRO A 175 4.53 -18.04 18.19
C PRO A 175 3.22 -18.01 18.98
N ASP A 176 2.74 -16.82 19.35
CA ASP A 176 1.56 -16.64 20.20
C ASP A 176 0.22 -16.68 19.42
N VAL A 177 0.27 -16.66 18.07
CA VAL A 177 -0.92 -16.84 17.25
C VAL A 177 -1.20 -18.34 17.10
N PRO A 178 -2.41 -18.82 17.42
CA PRO A 178 -2.77 -20.22 17.19
C PRO A 178 -2.53 -20.65 15.73
N GLU A 179 -1.92 -21.82 15.54
CA GLU A 179 -1.49 -22.29 14.20
C GLU A 179 -2.59 -22.21 13.14
N ARG A 180 -3.83 -22.56 13.50
CA ARG A 180 -5.01 -22.51 12.60
C ARG A 180 -5.39 -21.09 12.15
N LEU A 181 -4.93 -20.04 12.84
CA LEU A 181 -5.22 -18.64 12.55
C LEU A 181 -4.03 -17.95 11.86
N ARG A 182 -2.84 -18.56 11.88
CA ARG A 182 -1.63 -17.97 11.27
C ARG A 182 -1.82 -17.75 9.78
N GLY A 183 -1.46 -16.57 9.30
CA GLY A 183 -1.56 -16.20 7.90
C GLY A 183 -2.98 -15.88 7.42
N SER A 184 -3.93 -15.62 8.34
CA SER A 184 -5.31 -15.28 8.03
C SER A 184 -5.72 -13.91 8.59
N TYR A 185 -6.91 -13.42 8.19
CA TYR A 185 -7.51 -12.20 8.75
C TYR A 185 -7.69 -12.31 10.28
N ALA A 186 -8.14 -13.47 10.76
CA ALA A 186 -8.27 -13.73 12.18
C ALA A 186 -6.92 -13.77 12.91
N GLY A 187 -5.86 -14.18 12.23
CA GLY A 187 -4.49 -14.12 12.76
C GLY A 187 -4.01 -12.69 12.92
N LEU A 188 -4.30 -11.83 11.96
CA LEU A 188 -3.95 -10.40 12.03
C LEU A 188 -4.72 -9.68 13.15
N ALA A 189 -5.95 -10.09 13.42
CA ALA A 189 -6.78 -9.60 14.52
C ALA A 189 -6.41 -10.18 15.90
N HIS A 190 -5.41 -11.06 15.98
CA HIS A 190 -5.04 -11.70 17.26
C HIS A 190 -4.45 -10.68 18.24
N PRO A 191 -4.78 -10.73 19.54
CA PRO A 191 -4.30 -9.77 20.54
C PRO A 191 -2.79 -9.55 20.54
N ALA A 192 -1.97 -10.60 20.37
CA ALA A 192 -0.50 -10.47 20.32
C ALA A 192 -0.01 -9.60 19.14
N VAL A 193 -0.69 -9.69 17.99
CA VAL A 193 -0.35 -8.85 16.81
C VAL A 193 -0.81 -7.41 17.04
N LEU A 194 -2.00 -7.22 17.59
CA LEU A 194 -2.51 -5.89 17.94
C LEU A 194 -1.63 -5.22 19.00
N GLU A 195 -1.14 -5.95 19.99
CA GLU A 195 -0.21 -5.47 21.02
C GLU A 195 1.13 -5.06 20.41
N HIS A 196 1.68 -5.85 19.49
CA HIS A 196 2.90 -5.48 18.75
C HIS A 196 2.72 -4.14 18.04
N LEU A 197 1.69 -4.00 17.19
CA LEU A 197 1.43 -2.80 16.40
C LEU A 197 1.18 -1.56 17.28
N THR A 198 0.35 -1.70 18.31
CA THR A 198 0.02 -0.58 19.20
C THR A 198 1.18 -0.20 20.10
N SER A 199 1.94 -1.16 20.61
CA SER A 199 3.15 -0.88 21.42
C SER A 199 4.25 -0.22 20.59
N LEU A 200 4.34 -0.54 19.31
CA LEU A 200 5.24 0.14 18.37
C LEU A 200 4.82 1.60 18.15
N GLY A 201 3.54 1.92 18.32
CA GLY A 201 2.99 3.27 18.12
C GLY A 201 2.46 3.50 16.70
N VAL A 202 2.25 2.46 15.93
CA VAL A 202 1.59 2.49 14.61
C VAL A 202 0.15 2.97 14.76
N THR A 203 -0.36 3.73 13.80
CA THR A 203 -1.73 4.27 13.80
C THR A 203 -2.59 3.77 12.66
N ALA A 204 -1.97 3.23 11.62
CA ALA A 204 -2.67 2.67 10.46
C ALA A 204 -1.91 1.46 9.91
N VAL A 205 -2.63 0.41 9.57
CA VAL A 205 -2.09 -0.76 8.85
C VAL A 205 -2.52 -0.63 7.39
N GLU A 206 -1.53 -0.56 6.50
CA GLU A 206 -1.74 -0.61 5.05
C GLU A 206 -1.55 -2.06 4.61
N LEU A 207 -2.65 -2.72 4.27
CA LEU A 207 -2.64 -4.13 3.88
C LEU A 207 -2.29 -4.25 2.40
N MET A 208 -1.23 -4.98 2.08
CA MET A 208 -0.96 -5.46 0.72
C MET A 208 -2.22 -6.14 0.15
N PRO A 209 -2.36 -6.32 -1.18
CA PRO A 209 -3.64 -6.63 -1.80
C PRO A 209 -4.42 -7.75 -1.12
N VAL A 210 -5.64 -7.41 -0.70
CA VAL A 210 -6.60 -8.34 -0.08
C VAL A 210 -7.84 -8.57 -0.94
N HIS A 211 -7.98 -7.88 -2.07
CA HIS A 211 -8.97 -8.24 -3.08
C HIS A 211 -8.67 -9.64 -3.60
N GLN A 212 -9.70 -10.38 -4.03
CA GLN A 212 -9.48 -11.71 -4.59
C GLN A 212 -8.55 -11.65 -5.79
N PHE A 213 -7.40 -12.31 -5.69
CA PHE A 213 -6.40 -12.39 -6.73
C PHE A 213 -6.14 -13.84 -7.17
N VAL A 214 -5.38 -14.02 -8.23
CA VAL A 214 -5.07 -15.29 -8.88
C VAL A 214 -3.57 -15.53 -8.88
N HIS A 215 -3.16 -16.77 -8.71
CA HIS A 215 -1.78 -17.18 -8.96
C HIS A 215 -1.55 -17.29 -10.47
N ASP A 216 -0.46 -16.70 -10.94
CA ASP A 216 -0.08 -16.74 -12.35
C ASP A 216 0.19 -18.15 -12.81
N GLY A 217 -0.28 -18.53 -13.99
CA GLY A 217 -0.08 -19.89 -14.52
C GLY A 217 1.40 -20.29 -14.61
N VAL A 218 2.26 -19.34 -14.99
CA VAL A 218 3.72 -19.57 -15.04
C VAL A 218 4.32 -19.86 -13.67
N LEU A 219 3.81 -19.22 -12.62
CA LEU A 219 4.24 -19.47 -11.24
C LEU A 219 3.76 -20.86 -10.78
N GLN A 220 2.50 -21.21 -11.07
CA GLN A 220 1.94 -22.52 -10.74
C GLN A 220 2.75 -23.65 -11.40
N ASP A 221 3.14 -23.50 -12.68
CA ASP A 221 3.97 -24.47 -13.40
C ASP A 221 5.36 -24.65 -12.78
N ARG A 222 5.86 -23.65 -12.05
CA ARG A 222 7.12 -23.67 -11.29
C ARG A 222 6.95 -24.12 -9.84
N GLY A 223 5.71 -24.39 -9.38
CA GLY A 223 5.41 -24.68 -7.98
C GLY A 223 5.50 -23.47 -7.05
N LEU A 224 5.42 -22.25 -7.61
CA LEU A 224 5.39 -20.97 -6.90
C LEU A 224 3.98 -20.41 -6.84
N SER A 225 3.78 -19.38 -6.02
CA SER A 225 2.49 -18.70 -5.83
C SER A 225 2.69 -17.19 -5.96
N ASN A 226 1.72 -16.45 -6.48
CA ASN A 226 1.71 -15.01 -6.32
C ASN A 226 1.48 -14.70 -4.84
N TYR A 227 2.52 -14.21 -4.16
CA TYR A 227 2.49 -13.90 -2.73
C TYR A 227 2.00 -12.49 -2.47
N TRP A 228 2.45 -11.49 -3.26
CA TRP A 228 2.06 -10.11 -3.01
C TRP A 228 0.59 -9.81 -3.29
N GLY A 229 0.00 -10.48 -4.29
CA GLY A 229 -1.41 -10.33 -4.62
C GLY A 229 -1.75 -9.28 -5.67
N TYR A 230 -0.76 -8.70 -6.37
CA TYR A 230 -0.99 -7.72 -7.45
C TYR A 230 -1.47 -8.37 -8.75
N ASN A 231 -2.44 -9.28 -8.65
CA ASN A 231 -3.04 -10.00 -9.77
C ASN A 231 -4.55 -10.19 -9.54
N THR A 232 -5.23 -9.08 -9.32
CA THR A 232 -6.63 -9.02 -8.86
C THR A 232 -7.61 -9.46 -9.93
N ILE A 233 -8.69 -10.16 -9.52
CA ILE A 233 -9.83 -10.52 -10.36
C ILE A 233 -11.18 -10.16 -9.72
N GLY A 234 -11.28 -10.12 -8.40
CA GLY A 234 -12.53 -9.85 -7.70
C GLY A 234 -12.42 -8.61 -6.80
N PHE A 235 -12.89 -7.46 -7.29
CA PHE A 235 -12.74 -6.16 -6.63
C PHE A 235 -13.60 -5.96 -5.37
N PHE A 236 -14.58 -6.83 -5.11
CA PHE A 236 -15.48 -6.75 -3.96
C PHE A 236 -15.24 -7.88 -2.93
N ALA A 237 -14.45 -8.88 -3.27
CA ALA A 237 -14.28 -10.07 -2.44
C ALA A 237 -12.96 -10.03 -1.69
N PRO A 238 -12.95 -10.26 -0.36
CA PRO A 238 -11.71 -10.57 0.36
C PRO A 238 -11.08 -11.85 -0.17
N HIS A 239 -9.75 -11.85 -0.34
CA HIS A 239 -9.01 -13.00 -0.82
C HIS A 239 -9.26 -14.24 0.05
N ASN A 240 -9.82 -15.28 -0.56
CA ASN A 240 -10.36 -16.42 0.15
C ASN A 240 -9.28 -17.29 0.85
N ALA A 241 -8.04 -17.28 0.36
CA ALA A 241 -6.93 -18.02 0.98
C ALA A 241 -6.40 -17.38 2.28
N TYR A 242 -6.88 -16.20 2.65
CA TYR A 242 -6.59 -15.55 3.93
C TYR A 242 -7.70 -15.80 4.97
N ALA A 243 -8.71 -16.62 4.65
CA ALA A 243 -9.78 -16.97 5.58
C ALA A 243 -9.47 -18.24 6.37
N ALA A 244 -9.61 -18.19 7.70
CA ALA A 244 -9.44 -19.34 8.59
C ALA A 244 -10.73 -20.17 8.75
N PHE A 245 -11.91 -19.60 8.48
CA PHE A 245 -13.20 -20.18 8.82
C PHE A 245 -14.07 -20.60 7.64
N GLY A 246 -13.55 -20.53 6.41
CA GLY A 246 -14.22 -20.99 5.20
C GLY A 246 -14.43 -19.93 4.13
N THR A 247 -14.93 -20.37 2.97
CA THR A 247 -14.99 -19.59 1.72
C THR A 247 -16.41 -19.42 1.16
N ARG A 248 -17.45 -19.79 1.92
CA ARG A 248 -18.87 -19.67 1.53
C ARG A 248 -19.54 -18.42 2.09
N GLY A 249 -18.81 -17.30 2.16
CA GLY A 249 -19.22 -16.03 2.73
C GLY A 249 -18.57 -15.74 4.09
N GLN A 250 -17.99 -16.74 4.76
CA GLN A 250 -17.32 -16.59 6.07
C GLN A 250 -16.14 -15.63 5.98
N GLN A 251 -15.39 -15.62 4.87
CA GLN A 251 -14.26 -14.72 4.64
C GLN A 251 -14.64 -13.23 4.73
N VAL A 252 -15.87 -12.86 4.34
CA VAL A 252 -16.37 -11.50 4.45
C VAL A 252 -16.53 -11.11 5.93
N ASN A 253 -17.15 -11.99 6.72
CA ASN A 253 -17.36 -11.75 8.14
C ASN A 253 -16.05 -11.78 8.92
N GLU A 254 -15.09 -12.64 8.53
CA GLU A 254 -13.76 -12.69 9.14
C GLU A 254 -12.98 -11.39 8.87
N PHE A 255 -13.02 -10.88 7.65
CA PHE A 255 -12.43 -9.58 7.32
C PHE A 255 -13.08 -8.44 8.13
N LYS A 256 -14.42 -8.37 8.17
CA LYS A 256 -15.14 -7.37 8.98
C LYS A 256 -14.75 -7.46 10.47
N ALA A 257 -14.62 -8.66 11.01
CA ALA A 257 -14.18 -8.87 12.38
C ALA A 257 -12.75 -8.40 12.63
N MET A 258 -11.87 -8.60 11.67
CA MET A 258 -10.50 -8.07 11.71
C MET A 258 -10.50 -6.54 11.75
N VAL A 259 -11.23 -5.86 10.86
CA VAL A 259 -11.32 -4.39 10.85
C VAL A 259 -11.86 -3.89 12.19
N LYS A 260 -12.94 -4.49 12.70
CA LYS A 260 -13.51 -4.14 14.01
C LYS A 260 -12.49 -4.28 15.15
N ALA A 261 -11.66 -5.33 15.13
CA ALA A 261 -10.62 -5.54 16.15
C ALA A 261 -9.49 -4.49 16.03
N LEU A 262 -9.06 -4.16 14.83
CA LEU A 262 -8.07 -3.10 14.57
C LEU A 262 -8.58 -1.73 15.03
N HIS A 263 -9.82 -1.36 14.70
CA HIS A 263 -10.46 -0.12 15.18
C HIS A 263 -10.54 -0.07 16.71
N ALA A 264 -10.92 -1.19 17.35
CA ALA A 264 -10.96 -1.27 18.82
C ALA A 264 -9.58 -1.06 19.46
N ALA A 265 -8.50 -1.40 18.75
CA ALA A 265 -7.12 -1.14 19.13
C ALA A 265 -6.62 0.29 18.74
N GLY A 266 -7.47 1.11 18.10
CA GLY A 266 -7.12 2.46 17.64
C GLY A 266 -6.34 2.49 16.32
N LEU A 267 -6.33 1.40 15.56
CA LEU A 267 -5.62 1.26 14.29
C LEU A 267 -6.58 1.42 13.10
N GLU A 268 -6.23 2.31 12.17
CA GLU A 268 -6.91 2.44 10.89
C GLU A 268 -6.49 1.32 9.92
N VAL A 269 -7.38 0.97 8.98
CA VAL A 269 -7.12 -0.03 7.93
C VAL A 269 -7.11 0.65 6.58
N ILE A 270 -5.98 0.60 5.89
CA ILE A 270 -5.79 1.08 4.53
C ILE A 270 -5.62 -0.13 3.62
N LEU A 271 -6.29 -0.17 2.49
CA LEU A 271 -6.13 -1.26 1.52
C LEU A 271 -5.26 -0.82 0.35
N ASP A 272 -4.30 -1.64 0.00
CA ASP A 272 -3.62 -1.57 -1.28
C ASP A 272 -4.52 -2.17 -2.36
N VAL A 273 -4.92 -1.37 -3.34
CA VAL A 273 -5.94 -1.73 -4.33
C VAL A 273 -5.41 -1.63 -5.75
N VAL A 274 -5.67 -2.67 -6.52
CA VAL A 274 -5.20 -2.82 -7.90
C VAL A 274 -6.38 -2.72 -8.84
N TYR A 275 -6.71 -1.49 -9.30
CA TYR A 275 -7.78 -1.23 -10.26
C TYR A 275 -7.28 -0.94 -11.67
N ASN A 276 -5.96 -0.92 -11.85
CA ASN A 276 -5.36 -0.54 -13.12
C ASN A 276 -5.35 -1.69 -14.14
N HIS A 277 -5.31 -2.95 -13.68
CA HIS A 277 -5.31 -4.17 -14.49
C HIS A 277 -6.04 -5.32 -13.80
N THR A 278 -6.13 -6.47 -14.49
CA THR A 278 -6.71 -7.69 -13.94
C THR A 278 -5.83 -8.90 -14.20
N ALA A 279 -6.11 -10.00 -13.48
CA ALA A 279 -5.44 -11.29 -13.61
C ALA A 279 -5.63 -11.98 -14.98
N GLU A 280 -6.43 -11.44 -15.88
CA GLU A 280 -6.65 -12.04 -17.21
C GLU A 280 -5.46 -11.82 -18.16
N GLY A 281 -4.45 -10.98 -17.80
CA GLY A 281 -3.25 -10.76 -18.60
C GLY A 281 -3.52 -10.23 -20.00
N ASN A 282 -2.61 -10.49 -20.95
CA ASN A 282 -2.79 -10.09 -22.35
C ASN A 282 -3.78 -11.02 -23.10
N GLU A 283 -3.88 -10.92 -24.41
CA GLU A 283 -4.79 -11.70 -25.27
C GLU A 283 -4.59 -13.22 -25.21
N LEU A 284 -3.43 -13.67 -24.71
CA LEU A 284 -3.07 -15.09 -24.53
C LEU A 284 -3.38 -15.59 -23.11
N GLY A 285 -3.77 -14.70 -22.20
CA GLY A 285 -4.08 -15.04 -20.82
C GLY A 285 -5.42 -15.78 -20.65
N PRO A 286 -5.77 -16.19 -19.42
CA PRO A 286 -6.99 -16.93 -19.14
C PRO A 286 -8.22 -16.04 -19.28
N THR A 287 -9.38 -16.64 -19.59
CA THR A 287 -10.71 -15.99 -19.59
C THR A 287 -11.44 -16.39 -18.31
N LEU A 288 -11.52 -15.46 -17.39
CA LEU A 288 -11.98 -15.71 -16.01
C LEU A 288 -13.26 -14.95 -15.65
N SER A 289 -13.42 -13.72 -16.16
CA SER A 289 -14.50 -12.79 -15.82
C SER A 289 -14.71 -11.77 -16.95
N PHE A 290 -14.12 -10.60 -16.85
CA PHE A 290 -14.33 -9.40 -17.69
C PHE A 290 -14.21 -9.67 -19.18
N ARG A 291 -13.15 -10.38 -19.59
CA ARG A 291 -12.87 -10.72 -20.98
C ARG A 291 -14.00 -11.48 -21.64
N GLY A 292 -14.53 -12.48 -20.96
CA GLY A 292 -15.61 -13.31 -21.47
C GLY A 292 -16.98 -12.65 -21.37
N ILE A 293 -17.13 -11.67 -20.47
CA ILE A 293 -18.39 -10.94 -20.26
C ILE A 293 -18.53 -9.83 -21.30
N ASP A 294 -17.56 -8.93 -21.41
CA ASP A 294 -17.53 -7.82 -22.37
C ASP A 294 -16.13 -7.22 -22.50
N ASN A 295 -15.29 -7.83 -23.30
CA ASN A 295 -13.89 -7.48 -23.41
C ASN A 295 -13.64 -6.01 -23.77
N ALA A 296 -14.34 -5.48 -24.78
CA ALA A 296 -14.11 -4.13 -25.29
C ALA A 296 -14.61 -3.03 -24.36
N SER A 297 -15.58 -3.32 -23.49
CA SER A 297 -16.09 -2.37 -22.50
C SER A 297 -15.18 -2.29 -21.26
N TYR A 298 -14.56 -3.40 -20.87
CA TYR A 298 -13.73 -3.44 -19.68
C TYR A 298 -12.25 -3.11 -19.92
N TYR A 299 -11.68 -3.54 -21.06
CA TYR A 299 -10.25 -3.39 -21.34
C TYR A 299 -9.95 -2.30 -22.35
N ARG A 300 -8.83 -1.64 -22.13
CA ARG A 300 -8.26 -0.71 -23.09
C ARG A 300 -7.57 -1.49 -24.20
N LEU A 301 -8.07 -1.37 -25.40
CA LEU A 301 -7.52 -2.03 -26.59
C LEU A 301 -6.61 -1.08 -27.36
N VAL A 302 -5.71 -1.65 -28.17
CA VAL A 302 -4.80 -0.87 -29.02
C VAL A 302 -5.60 -0.22 -30.16
N ASP A 303 -5.43 1.08 -30.35
CA ASP A 303 -6.11 1.83 -31.42
C ASP A 303 -5.72 1.26 -32.79
N GLY A 304 -6.71 0.81 -33.55
CA GLY A 304 -6.53 0.20 -34.88
C GLY A 304 -6.13 -1.27 -34.88
N ASP A 305 -5.91 -1.86 -33.71
CA ASP A 305 -5.64 -3.30 -33.53
C ASP A 305 -6.32 -3.85 -32.26
N TRP A 306 -7.65 -3.94 -32.29
CA TRP A 306 -8.47 -4.30 -31.15
C TRP A 306 -8.30 -5.77 -30.68
N ALA A 307 -7.50 -6.55 -31.38
CA ALA A 307 -7.11 -7.89 -30.92
C ALA A 307 -6.18 -7.87 -29.72
N HIS A 308 -5.47 -6.76 -29.52
CA HIS A 308 -4.44 -6.61 -28.48
C HIS A 308 -4.80 -5.54 -27.45
N TYR A 309 -4.25 -5.67 -26.26
CA TYR A 309 -4.47 -4.73 -25.15
C TYR A 309 -3.41 -3.63 -25.12
N TYR A 310 -3.85 -2.41 -24.81
CA TYR A 310 -2.94 -1.32 -24.47
C TYR A 310 -2.52 -1.47 -22.99
N ASP A 311 -1.23 -1.63 -22.77
CA ASP A 311 -0.69 -1.92 -21.44
C ASP A 311 0.27 -0.81 -20.97
N THR A 312 -0.03 -0.21 -19.80
CA THR A 312 0.84 0.72 -19.07
C THR A 312 1.20 0.19 -17.69
N THR A 313 0.89 -1.06 -17.43
CA THR A 313 1.07 -1.70 -16.11
C THR A 313 2.21 -2.71 -16.07
N GLY A 314 2.61 -3.22 -17.25
CA GLY A 314 3.59 -4.30 -17.36
C GLY A 314 3.02 -5.69 -17.12
N THR A 315 1.68 -5.82 -16.92
CA THR A 315 1.01 -7.09 -16.62
C THR A 315 0.23 -7.68 -17.80
N GLY A 316 0.15 -6.93 -18.90
CA GLY A 316 -0.46 -7.36 -20.15
C GLY A 316 -1.82 -6.73 -20.47
N ASN A 317 -2.47 -6.01 -19.54
CA ASN A 317 -3.70 -5.28 -19.79
C ASN A 317 -3.81 -4.01 -18.94
N SER A 318 -4.68 -3.11 -19.37
CA SER A 318 -5.16 -1.99 -18.57
C SER A 318 -6.67 -1.88 -18.68
N LEU A 319 -7.36 -1.53 -17.60
CA LEU A 319 -8.79 -1.28 -17.63
C LEU A 319 -9.12 0.02 -18.40
N LEU A 320 -10.28 0.06 -19.06
CA LEU A 320 -10.76 1.19 -19.84
C LEU A 320 -11.37 2.27 -18.95
N MET A 321 -10.53 3.14 -18.37
CA MET A 321 -10.91 4.18 -17.40
C MET A 321 -11.84 5.27 -17.96
N ARG A 322 -12.23 5.21 -19.22
CA ARG A 322 -13.21 6.11 -19.84
C ARG A 322 -14.60 5.50 -19.96
N HIS A 323 -14.71 4.19 -19.76
CA HIS A 323 -15.99 3.50 -19.88
C HIS A 323 -16.84 3.74 -18.61
N PRO A 324 -18.10 4.20 -18.72
CA PRO A 324 -18.95 4.51 -17.57
C PRO A 324 -19.09 3.35 -16.58
N TYR A 325 -19.27 2.12 -17.08
CA TYR A 325 -19.42 0.94 -16.23
C TYR A 325 -18.13 0.48 -15.56
N VAL A 326 -16.95 0.77 -16.13
CA VAL A 326 -15.65 0.55 -15.46
C VAL A 326 -15.49 1.54 -14.32
N LEU A 327 -15.79 2.82 -14.55
CA LEU A 327 -15.78 3.84 -13.50
C LEU A 327 -16.79 3.52 -12.40
N GLN A 328 -18.00 3.06 -12.77
CA GLN A 328 -19.02 2.63 -11.83
C GLN A 328 -18.53 1.44 -10.98
N LEU A 329 -17.95 0.41 -11.61
CA LEU A 329 -17.38 -0.76 -10.94
C LEU A 329 -16.37 -0.35 -9.84
N ILE A 330 -15.45 0.55 -10.19
CA ILE A 330 -14.41 1.03 -9.26
C ILE A 330 -15.04 1.86 -8.13
N MET A 331 -15.93 2.79 -8.45
CA MET A 331 -16.57 3.64 -7.44
C MET A 331 -17.49 2.84 -6.52
N ASP A 332 -18.21 1.86 -7.04
CA ASP A 332 -19.06 0.97 -6.24
C ASP A 332 -18.20 0.07 -5.33
N SER A 333 -17.04 -0.42 -5.83
CA SER A 333 -16.09 -1.19 -5.03
C SER A 333 -15.51 -0.33 -3.90
N LEU A 334 -15.02 0.87 -4.18
CA LEU A 334 -14.48 1.77 -3.17
C LEU A 334 -15.52 2.11 -2.09
N ARG A 335 -16.76 2.44 -2.50
CA ARG A 335 -17.85 2.69 -1.53
C ARG A 335 -18.15 1.46 -0.68
N TYR A 336 -18.24 0.27 -1.30
CA TYR A 336 -18.47 -0.99 -0.59
C TYR A 336 -17.41 -1.22 0.50
N TRP A 337 -16.13 -1.05 0.17
CA TRP A 337 -15.06 -1.23 1.15
C TRP A 337 -15.11 -0.20 2.29
N VAL A 338 -15.56 1.02 2.04
CA VAL A 338 -15.71 2.04 3.10
C VAL A 338 -16.99 1.83 3.90
N THR A 339 -18.15 1.60 3.23
CA THR A 339 -19.46 1.61 3.92
C THR A 339 -19.88 0.28 4.51
N GLU A 340 -19.43 -0.83 3.89
CA GLU A 340 -19.78 -2.19 4.31
C GLU A 340 -18.65 -2.90 5.05
N MET A 341 -17.41 -2.64 4.63
CA MET A 341 -16.22 -3.28 5.18
C MET A 341 -15.46 -2.39 6.18
N HIS A 342 -15.87 -1.12 6.31
CA HIS A 342 -15.38 -0.11 7.26
C HIS A 342 -13.89 0.23 7.14
N VAL A 343 -13.29 0.13 5.94
CA VAL A 343 -11.88 0.55 5.75
C VAL A 343 -11.73 2.06 5.78
N ASP A 344 -10.56 2.55 6.22
CA ASP A 344 -10.26 3.97 6.46
C ASP A 344 -9.52 4.65 5.32
N GLY A 345 -9.10 3.89 4.32
CA GLY A 345 -8.37 4.46 3.19
C GLY A 345 -7.91 3.43 2.17
N PHE A 346 -7.27 3.97 1.12
CA PHE A 346 -6.76 3.18 0.02
C PHE A 346 -5.38 3.70 -0.41
N ARG A 347 -4.49 2.76 -0.74
CA ARG A 347 -3.30 2.99 -1.56
C ARG A 347 -3.60 2.42 -2.95
N PHE A 348 -3.50 3.25 -3.97
CA PHE A 348 -3.79 2.84 -5.35
C PHE A 348 -2.50 2.46 -6.05
N ASP A 349 -2.41 1.19 -6.41
CA ASP A 349 -1.34 0.63 -7.23
C ASP A 349 -1.31 1.29 -8.60
N LEU A 350 -0.12 1.63 -9.10
CA LEU A 350 0.12 2.30 -10.38
C LEU A 350 -0.94 3.39 -10.69
N ALA A 351 -1.16 4.30 -9.74
CA ALA A 351 -2.26 5.26 -9.80
C ALA A 351 -2.19 6.20 -11.01
N ALA A 352 -1.02 6.36 -11.63
CA ALA A 352 -0.86 7.12 -12.86
C ALA A 352 -1.64 6.48 -14.03
N THR A 353 -1.71 5.14 -14.11
CA THR A 353 -2.50 4.41 -15.11
C THR A 353 -3.99 4.75 -15.02
N LEU A 354 -4.53 4.88 -13.80
CA LEU A 354 -5.95 5.20 -13.57
C LEU A 354 -6.30 6.62 -14.03
N ALA A 355 -5.32 7.50 -14.11
CA ALA A 355 -5.48 8.88 -14.54
C ALA A 355 -5.28 9.09 -16.05
N ARG A 356 -4.92 8.05 -16.82
CA ARG A 356 -4.72 8.14 -18.26
C ARG A 356 -6.06 8.11 -19.00
N GLN A 357 -6.46 9.26 -19.56
CA GLN A 357 -7.65 9.32 -20.41
C GLN A 357 -7.36 8.84 -21.84
N PHE A 358 -6.24 9.29 -22.42
CA PHE A 358 -5.74 8.82 -23.71
C PHE A 358 -4.34 8.20 -23.51
N HIS A 359 -3.28 8.95 -23.77
CA HIS A 359 -1.91 8.49 -23.57
C HIS A 359 -1.25 9.17 -22.36
N GLU A 360 -1.61 10.43 -22.09
CA GLU A 360 -1.03 11.24 -21.02
C GLU A 360 -1.80 11.10 -19.72
N VAL A 361 -1.11 11.28 -18.60
CA VAL A 361 -1.72 11.36 -17.26
C VAL A 361 -2.43 12.70 -17.12
N ASP A 362 -3.72 12.68 -16.85
CA ASP A 362 -4.55 13.88 -16.72
C ASP A 362 -5.04 14.05 -15.27
N ARG A 363 -4.67 15.17 -14.65
CA ARG A 363 -5.12 15.53 -13.29
C ARG A 363 -6.62 15.82 -13.18
N LEU A 364 -7.28 16.09 -14.31
CA LEU A 364 -8.71 16.32 -14.44
C LEU A 364 -9.40 15.10 -15.06
N SER A 365 -8.80 13.92 -14.95
CA SER A 365 -9.43 12.70 -15.42
C SER A 365 -10.75 12.43 -14.69
N ALA A 366 -11.68 11.77 -15.34
CA ALA A 366 -12.96 11.39 -14.75
C ALA A 366 -12.79 10.60 -13.44
N PHE A 367 -11.74 9.77 -13.34
CA PHE A 367 -11.41 9.04 -12.13
C PHE A 367 -11.16 9.96 -10.94
N PHE A 368 -10.29 10.97 -11.09
CA PHE A 368 -10.01 11.93 -10.01
C PHE A 368 -11.22 12.79 -9.66
N ASP A 369 -11.98 13.22 -10.67
CA ASP A 369 -13.17 14.07 -10.45
C ASP A 369 -14.25 13.29 -9.66
N LEU A 370 -14.48 12.02 -10.02
CA LEU A 370 -15.43 11.17 -9.30
C LEU A 370 -15.00 10.94 -7.85
N ILE A 371 -13.73 10.66 -7.58
CA ILE A 371 -13.22 10.47 -6.22
C ILE A 371 -13.32 11.76 -5.41
N GLN A 372 -12.93 12.90 -5.98
CA GLN A 372 -12.89 14.16 -5.25
C GLN A 372 -14.29 14.67 -4.87
N GLN A 373 -15.28 14.44 -5.71
CA GLN A 373 -16.65 14.88 -5.45
C GLN A 373 -17.49 13.88 -4.63
N ASP A 374 -17.04 12.62 -4.51
CA ASP A 374 -17.77 11.59 -3.78
C ASP A 374 -17.80 11.87 -2.28
N PRO A 375 -19.00 11.96 -1.64
CA PRO A 375 -19.11 12.34 -0.23
C PRO A 375 -18.60 11.27 0.75
N VAL A 376 -18.37 10.05 0.30
CA VAL A 376 -17.82 8.93 1.09
C VAL A 376 -16.33 8.83 0.87
N ILE A 377 -15.89 8.64 -0.37
CA ILE A 377 -14.50 8.33 -0.72
C ILE A 377 -13.57 9.53 -0.48
N SER A 378 -14.03 10.77 -0.71
CA SER A 378 -13.20 11.96 -0.46
C SER A 378 -12.83 12.18 1.00
N ARG A 379 -13.40 11.42 1.94
CA ARG A 379 -13.21 11.57 3.39
C ARG A 379 -12.26 10.57 4.02
N VAL A 380 -11.91 9.51 3.30
CA VAL A 380 -10.95 8.51 3.74
C VAL A 380 -9.53 8.86 3.29
N LYS A 381 -8.52 8.15 3.77
CA LYS A 381 -7.15 8.34 3.34
C LYS A 381 -6.98 7.87 1.89
N LEU A 382 -6.44 8.75 1.04
CA LEU A 382 -6.17 8.49 -0.36
C LEU A 382 -4.66 8.60 -0.60
N ILE A 383 -4.03 7.49 -0.93
CA ILE A 383 -2.59 7.40 -1.16
C ILE A 383 -2.39 6.88 -2.59
N ALA A 384 -1.54 7.54 -3.35
CA ALA A 384 -1.18 7.12 -4.68
C ALA A 384 0.22 6.50 -4.70
N GLU A 385 0.37 5.41 -5.42
CA GLU A 385 1.64 5.09 -6.04
C GLU A 385 1.74 5.95 -7.31
N PRO A 386 2.57 7.01 -7.31
CA PRO A 386 2.47 8.06 -8.32
C PRO A 386 3.31 7.78 -9.56
N TRP A 387 3.33 6.55 -10.04
CA TRP A 387 3.98 6.14 -11.28
C TRP A 387 3.26 5.01 -11.99
N ASP A 388 3.67 4.73 -13.23
CA ASP A 388 3.39 3.55 -14.03
C ASP A 388 4.55 3.32 -15.02
N VAL A 389 4.49 2.23 -15.82
CA VAL A 389 5.56 1.89 -16.76
C VAL A 389 5.42 2.57 -18.13
N GLY A 390 4.35 3.34 -18.36
CA GLY A 390 4.12 4.07 -19.60
C GLY A 390 4.97 5.35 -19.72
N GLU A 391 5.05 5.91 -20.92
CA GLU A 391 5.72 7.17 -21.15
C GLU A 391 5.12 8.28 -20.28
N GLY A 392 5.98 9.11 -19.65
CA GLY A 392 5.56 10.14 -18.70
C GLY A 392 4.91 9.62 -17.43
N GLY A 393 5.07 8.33 -17.09
CA GLY A 393 4.40 7.68 -15.96
C GLY A 393 4.82 8.16 -14.58
N TYR A 394 6.03 8.71 -14.41
CA TYR A 394 6.51 9.16 -13.09
C TYR A 394 5.92 10.53 -12.72
N GLN A 395 4.95 10.55 -11.80
CA GLN A 395 4.08 11.69 -11.47
C GLN A 395 4.21 12.20 -10.02
N VAL A 396 5.31 11.91 -9.32
CA VAL A 396 5.52 12.40 -7.95
C VAL A 396 5.42 13.94 -7.90
N GLY A 397 4.54 14.45 -7.03
CA GLY A 397 4.22 15.88 -6.90
C GLY A 397 3.03 16.34 -7.74
N ASN A 398 2.46 15.48 -8.58
CA ASN A 398 1.49 15.85 -9.60
C ASN A 398 0.03 15.42 -9.28
N PHE A 399 -0.24 14.72 -8.20
CA PHE A 399 -1.59 14.30 -7.84
C PHE A 399 -2.44 15.46 -7.25
N PRO A 400 -3.79 15.33 -7.27
CA PRO A 400 -4.69 16.35 -6.75
C PRO A 400 -4.53 16.60 -5.23
N PRO A 401 -5.04 17.73 -4.69
CA PRO A 401 -4.78 18.16 -3.30
C PRO A 401 -5.24 17.22 -2.19
N LEU A 402 -6.24 16.36 -2.42
CA LEU A 402 -6.72 15.41 -1.41
C LEU A 402 -5.76 14.22 -1.22
N TRP A 403 -4.94 13.92 -2.22
CA TRP A 403 -4.08 12.76 -2.26
C TRP A 403 -2.79 12.95 -1.47
N SER A 404 -2.34 11.89 -0.82
CA SER A 404 -0.95 11.68 -0.45
C SER A 404 -0.29 10.77 -1.48
N GLU A 405 1.03 10.78 -1.55
CA GLU A 405 1.80 10.04 -2.55
C GLU A 405 2.93 9.28 -1.87
N TRP A 406 3.16 8.05 -2.27
CA TRP A 406 4.43 7.39 -1.99
C TRP A 406 5.55 8.20 -2.61
N ASN A 407 6.45 8.74 -1.78
CA ASN A 407 7.49 9.64 -2.24
C ASN A 407 8.78 8.88 -2.61
N GLY A 408 8.86 8.38 -3.85
CA GLY A 408 10.06 7.70 -4.35
C GLY A 408 11.32 8.56 -4.31
N LYS A 409 11.19 9.91 -4.47
CA LYS A 409 12.33 10.82 -4.32
C LYS A 409 12.84 10.89 -2.88
N TYR A 410 11.95 10.75 -1.89
CA TYR A 410 12.36 10.62 -0.49
C TYR A 410 13.20 9.37 -0.29
N ARG A 411 12.68 8.21 -0.69
CA ARG A 411 13.37 6.92 -0.61
C ARG A 411 14.78 7.01 -1.21
N ASP A 412 14.86 7.48 -2.43
CA ASP A 412 16.11 7.54 -3.19
C ASP A 412 17.12 8.50 -2.55
N ALA A 413 16.69 9.70 -2.16
CA ALA A 413 17.57 10.70 -1.56
C ALA A 413 18.12 10.26 -0.18
N VAL A 414 17.30 9.59 0.64
CA VAL A 414 17.74 9.08 1.94
C VAL A 414 18.74 7.93 1.80
N ARG A 415 18.47 7.01 0.88
CA ARG A 415 19.41 5.91 0.57
C ARG A 415 20.73 6.45 0.02
N ASP A 416 20.70 7.39 -0.94
CA ASP A 416 21.89 8.00 -1.53
C ASP A 416 22.73 8.75 -0.49
N PHE A 417 22.10 9.48 0.42
CA PHE A 417 22.80 10.21 1.46
C PHE A 417 23.57 9.27 2.41
N TRP A 418 22.92 8.21 2.92
CA TRP A 418 23.54 7.31 3.88
C TRP A 418 24.60 6.38 3.29
N ARG A 419 24.59 6.14 1.97
CA ARG A 419 25.68 5.48 1.25
C ARG A 419 26.80 6.45 0.84
N ALA A 420 26.66 7.75 1.19
CA ALA A 420 27.59 8.84 0.89
C ALA A 420 27.74 9.14 -0.62
N GLU A 421 26.64 9.12 -1.37
CA GLU A 421 26.63 9.55 -2.77
C GLU A 421 26.98 11.05 -2.86
N PRO A 422 27.94 11.46 -3.71
CA PRO A 422 28.32 12.85 -3.86
C PRO A 422 27.14 13.76 -4.26
N GLY A 423 27.05 14.93 -3.61
CA GLY A 423 26.01 15.93 -3.95
C GLY A 423 24.61 15.63 -3.39
N SER A 424 24.44 14.59 -2.59
CA SER A 424 23.14 14.18 -2.05
C SER A 424 22.60 15.08 -0.91
N LEU A 425 23.43 15.91 -0.27
CA LEU A 425 23.07 16.66 0.92
C LEU A 425 21.88 17.62 0.73
N GLY A 426 21.82 18.35 -0.39
CA GLY A 426 20.73 19.31 -0.66
C GLY A 426 19.39 18.63 -0.86
N GLU A 427 19.37 17.52 -1.58
CA GLU A 427 18.16 16.70 -1.78
C GLU A 427 17.71 16.08 -0.47
N PHE A 428 18.64 15.50 0.30
CA PHE A 428 18.37 14.96 1.64
C PHE A 428 17.70 15.99 2.56
N ALA A 429 18.23 17.22 2.63
CA ALA A 429 17.67 18.30 3.43
C ALA A 429 16.25 18.66 3.00
N SER A 430 15.98 18.71 1.70
CA SER A 430 14.65 18.97 1.15
C SER A 430 13.66 17.88 1.51
N ARG A 431 14.09 16.62 1.45
CA ARG A 431 13.26 15.45 1.82
C ARG A 431 12.96 15.44 3.31
N LEU A 432 13.96 15.69 4.17
CA LEU A 432 13.81 15.74 5.63
C LEU A 432 12.75 16.76 6.07
N THR A 433 12.63 17.88 5.37
CA THR A 433 11.69 18.97 5.69
C THR A 433 10.35 18.89 4.97
N GLY A 434 10.02 17.73 4.38
CA GLY A 434 8.69 17.41 3.84
C GLY A 434 8.51 17.68 2.36
N SER A 435 9.59 17.83 1.60
CA SER A 435 9.55 17.93 0.14
C SER A 435 8.71 19.12 -0.38
N SER A 436 8.94 20.31 0.18
CA SER A 436 8.18 21.52 -0.19
C SER A 436 8.30 21.88 -1.67
N ASP A 437 9.42 21.57 -2.29
CA ASP A 437 9.68 21.71 -3.74
C ASP A 437 8.70 20.92 -4.60
N LEU A 438 8.24 19.74 -4.11
CA LEU A 438 7.29 18.87 -4.80
C LEU A 438 5.83 19.28 -4.57
N TYR A 439 5.48 19.77 -3.38
CA TYR A 439 4.08 19.85 -2.96
C TYR A 439 3.58 21.27 -2.66
N GLN A 440 4.45 22.22 -2.28
CA GLN A 440 4.02 23.54 -1.83
C GLN A 440 3.44 24.40 -2.97
N HIS A 441 3.95 24.24 -4.18
CA HIS A 441 3.48 25.01 -5.35
C HIS A 441 2.01 24.71 -5.69
N SER A 442 1.54 23.47 -5.44
CA SER A 442 0.15 23.02 -5.62
C SER A 442 -0.72 23.25 -4.37
N ARG A 443 -0.24 24.03 -3.38
CA ARG A 443 -0.89 24.30 -2.09
C ARG A 443 -1.12 23.05 -1.22
N ARG A 444 -0.44 21.97 -1.51
CA ARG A 444 -0.45 20.76 -0.68
C ARG A 444 0.38 20.99 0.59
N ARG A 445 0.31 20.09 1.53
CA ARG A 445 0.95 20.17 2.85
C ARG A 445 2.00 19.04 3.00
N PRO A 446 2.83 19.04 4.06
CA PRO A 446 3.78 17.95 4.28
C PRO A 446 3.15 16.54 4.25
N ARG A 447 1.89 16.41 4.67
CA ARG A 447 1.12 15.16 4.58
C ARG A 447 0.95 14.60 3.15
N ALA A 448 1.25 15.37 2.12
CA ALA A 448 1.22 14.89 0.75
C ALA A 448 2.32 13.85 0.50
N SER A 449 3.39 13.89 1.30
CA SER A 449 4.49 12.94 1.24
C SER A 449 4.25 11.79 2.21
N VAL A 450 4.01 10.58 1.70
CA VAL A 450 4.23 9.35 2.44
C VAL A 450 5.70 8.99 2.26
N ASN A 451 6.45 9.12 3.33
CA ASN A 451 7.88 8.87 3.36
C ASN A 451 8.12 7.39 3.65
N PHE A 452 8.99 6.77 2.89
CA PHE A 452 9.42 5.39 3.14
C PHE A 452 10.88 5.22 2.74
N VAL A 453 11.57 4.29 3.37
CA VAL A 453 12.92 3.86 2.99
C VAL A 453 12.84 2.55 2.23
N THR A 454 11.91 1.71 2.61
CA THR A 454 11.63 0.38 2.08
C THR A 454 10.13 0.18 1.97
N ALA A 455 9.69 -0.71 1.09
CA ALA A 455 8.31 -1.15 0.90
C ALA A 455 8.31 -2.65 0.61
N HIS A 456 7.17 -3.22 0.23
CA HIS A 456 7.06 -4.62 -0.17
C HIS A 456 7.99 -4.98 -1.34
N ASP A 457 8.19 -4.04 -2.28
CA ASP A 457 9.13 -4.15 -3.39
C ASP A 457 10.52 -3.62 -3.03
N GLY A 458 11.55 -4.22 -3.61
CA GLY A 458 12.93 -3.87 -3.29
C GLY A 458 13.49 -4.62 -2.07
N PHE A 459 14.64 -4.17 -1.59
CA PHE A 459 15.28 -4.73 -0.40
C PHE A 459 14.55 -4.33 0.88
N THR A 460 14.53 -5.23 1.87
CA THR A 460 14.19 -4.92 3.25
C THR A 460 15.22 -3.96 3.86
N LEU A 461 14.93 -3.37 5.02
CA LEU A 461 15.86 -2.48 5.71
C LEU A 461 17.19 -3.18 6.01
N ARG A 462 17.19 -4.43 6.45
CA ARG A 462 18.38 -5.22 6.68
C ARG A 462 19.15 -5.52 5.39
N ASP A 463 18.43 -5.91 4.33
CA ASP A 463 19.05 -6.26 3.05
C ASP A 463 19.65 -5.02 2.38
N LEU A 464 19.04 -3.84 2.56
CA LEU A 464 19.53 -2.56 2.03
C LEU A 464 20.94 -2.21 2.51
N VAL A 465 21.31 -2.68 3.69
CA VAL A 465 22.65 -2.48 4.29
C VAL A 465 23.53 -3.72 4.23
N SER A 466 23.08 -4.79 3.59
CA SER A 466 23.77 -6.08 3.53
C SER A 466 24.07 -6.56 2.11
N TYR A 467 23.37 -6.04 1.10
CA TYR A 467 23.52 -6.46 -0.29
C TYR A 467 23.66 -5.28 -1.24
N ASN A 468 24.60 -5.36 -2.18
CA ASN A 468 24.68 -4.45 -3.31
C ASN A 468 23.91 -5.01 -4.51
N ASP A 469 24.04 -6.32 -4.75
CA ASP A 469 23.43 -7.02 -5.87
C ASP A 469 22.16 -7.76 -5.41
N LYS A 470 21.19 -7.91 -6.32
CA LYS A 470 19.99 -8.70 -6.07
C LYS A 470 20.26 -10.20 -6.17
N HIS A 471 19.56 -10.98 -5.35
CA HIS A 471 19.62 -12.44 -5.29
C HIS A 471 18.21 -13.03 -5.43
N ASN A 472 17.65 -12.95 -6.66
CA ASN A 472 16.28 -13.36 -6.97
C ASN A 472 16.22 -14.79 -7.59
N GLU A 473 17.25 -15.60 -7.46
CA GLU A 473 17.35 -16.94 -8.06
C GLU A 473 16.17 -17.84 -7.67
N ALA A 474 15.65 -17.67 -6.44
CA ALA A 474 14.50 -18.40 -5.94
C ALA A 474 13.21 -18.16 -6.76
N ASN A 475 13.12 -17.04 -7.50
CA ASN A 475 11.97 -16.69 -8.34
C ASN A 475 11.94 -17.50 -9.67
N GLY A 476 13.05 -18.16 -10.03
CA GLY A 476 13.16 -18.95 -11.25
C GLY A 476 13.16 -18.12 -12.55
N GLU A 477 13.66 -16.86 -12.47
CA GLU A 477 13.72 -15.91 -13.60
C GLU A 477 15.16 -15.52 -13.97
N ASP A 478 16.13 -16.40 -13.63
CA ASP A 478 17.57 -16.20 -13.88
C ASP A 478 18.09 -14.87 -13.30
N ASN A 479 17.55 -14.42 -12.17
CA ASN A 479 17.89 -13.16 -11.50
C ASN A 479 17.74 -11.90 -12.41
N ARG A 480 16.83 -11.95 -13.40
CA ARG A 480 16.56 -10.84 -14.32
C ARG A 480 15.48 -9.90 -13.84
N ASP A 481 14.59 -10.39 -12.99
CA ASP A 481 13.46 -9.68 -12.37
C ASP A 481 13.93 -8.72 -11.26
N GLY A 482 13.06 -7.79 -10.88
CA GLY A 482 13.32 -6.81 -9.84
C GLY A 482 14.28 -5.69 -10.25
N GLU A 483 14.44 -4.70 -9.35
CA GLU A 483 15.28 -3.51 -9.57
C GLU A 483 16.77 -3.88 -9.61
N SER A 484 17.50 -3.30 -10.57
CA SER A 484 18.95 -3.50 -10.70
C SER A 484 19.79 -2.42 -10.01
N HIS A 485 19.18 -1.28 -9.66
CA HIS A 485 19.86 -0.15 -9.01
C HIS A 485 19.23 0.14 -7.63
N ASN A 486 19.51 -0.74 -6.67
CA ASN A 486 18.86 -0.73 -5.35
C ASN A 486 19.19 0.48 -4.48
N ARG A 487 20.20 1.27 -4.81
CA ARG A 487 20.75 2.35 -3.97
C ARG A 487 21.09 1.83 -2.56
N SER A 488 21.55 0.60 -2.49
CA SER A 488 21.97 -0.11 -1.29
C SER A 488 23.48 0.02 -1.05
N TRP A 489 23.93 -0.43 0.09
CA TRP A 489 25.33 -0.54 0.40
C TRP A 489 25.57 -1.68 1.38
N ASN A 490 26.30 -2.71 0.97
CA ASN A 490 26.59 -3.92 1.76
C ASN A 490 27.51 -3.71 2.98
N CYS A 491 27.92 -2.48 3.26
CA CYS A 491 28.84 -2.10 4.34
C CYS A 491 30.22 -2.81 4.27
N GLY A 492 30.62 -3.24 3.06
CA GLY A 492 31.93 -3.83 2.80
C GLY A 492 31.97 -5.34 2.58
N VAL A 493 30.87 -6.05 2.88
CA VAL A 493 30.74 -7.49 2.66
C VAL A 493 29.38 -7.79 2.06
N GLU A 494 29.32 -8.53 0.96
CA GLU A 494 28.07 -8.95 0.33
C GLU A 494 27.43 -10.10 1.12
N GLY A 495 26.17 -9.93 1.53
CA GLY A 495 25.42 -10.97 2.24
C GLY A 495 25.83 -11.14 3.70
N ASP A 496 25.64 -12.36 4.20
CA ASP A 496 25.91 -12.69 5.61
C ASP A 496 27.40 -12.62 5.95
N THR A 497 27.71 -12.20 7.18
CA THR A 497 29.08 -12.08 7.69
C THR A 497 29.11 -12.23 9.21
N ASP A 498 30.26 -12.69 9.72
CA ASP A 498 30.57 -12.76 11.15
C ASP A 498 31.54 -11.63 11.58
N ASP A 499 31.89 -10.70 10.66
CA ASP A 499 32.77 -9.57 11.00
C ASP A 499 32.04 -8.58 11.91
N PRO A 500 32.48 -8.43 13.19
CA PRO A 500 31.79 -7.56 14.13
C PRO A 500 31.75 -6.08 13.71
N ALA A 501 32.77 -5.60 13.00
CA ALA A 501 32.82 -4.21 12.54
C ALA A 501 31.81 -3.94 11.43
N VAL A 502 31.61 -4.91 10.54
CA VAL A 502 30.58 -4.84 9.49
C VAL A 502 29.18 -4.92 10.12
N LEU A 503 28.96 -5.85 11.06
CA LEU A 503 27.67 -6.00 11.75
C LEU A 503 27.30 -4.74 12.53
N GLU A 504 28.24 -4.14 13.28
CA GLU A 504 28.01 -2.88 13.99
C GLU A 504 27.65 -1.75 13.02
N LEU A 505 28.36 -1.64 11.90
CA LEU A 505 28.06 -0.63 10.88
C LEU A 505 26.70 -0.83 10.25
N ARG A 506 26.30 -2.06 9.93
CA ARG A 506 24.97 -2.39 9.43
C ARG A 506 23.87 -2.03 10.42
N ALA A 507 24.04 -2.37 11.69
CA ALA A 507 23.09 -2.01 12.74
C ALA A 507 22.97 -0.48 12.89
N ARG A 508 24.08 0.26 12.84
CA ARG A 508 24.09 1.73 12.85
C ARG A 508 23.37 2.31 11.63
N GLN A 509 23.59 1.78 10.45
CA GLN A 509 22.92 2.25 9.23
C GLN A 509 21.42 1.97 9.25
N GLN A 510 20.95 0.85 9.79
CA GLN A 510 19.53 0.60 10.01
C GLN A 510 18.94 1.67 10.96
N ARG A 511 19.61 1.97 12.08
CA ARG A 511 19.19 3.04 13.00
C ARG A 511 19.17 4.41 12.33
N ASN A 512 20.17 4.73 11.48
CA ASN A 512 20.21 5.98 10.72
C ASN A 512 19.00 6.14 9.79
N LEU A 513 18.66 5.09 9.06
CA LEU A 513 17.53 5.08 8.11
C LEU A 513 16.19 5.23 8.84
N LEU A 514 15.98 4.48 9.94
CA LEU A 514 14.78 4.60 10.78
C LEU A 514 14.67 5.97 11.45
N ALA A 515 15.77 6.49 12.02
CA ALA A 515 15.77 7.82 12.62
C ALA A 515 15.48 8.91 11.60
N THR A 516 16.08 8.84 10.41
CA THR A 516 15.77 9.77 9.31
C THR A 516 14.30 9.72 8.94
N LEU A 517 13.74 8.52 8.75
CA LEU A 517 12.34 8.33 8.39
C LEU A 517 11.39 8.95 9.42
N LEU A 518 11.58 8.60 10.69
CA LEU A 518 10.64 8.95 11.76
C LEU A 518 10.80 10.40 12.26
N LEU A 519 11.97 11.02 12.04
CA LEU A 519 12.21 12.44 12.37
C LEU A 519 11.89 13.40 11.21
N SER A 520 11.65 12.89 10.01
CA SER A 520 11.29 13.70 8.82
C SER A 520 9.86 14.22 8.87
N GLN A 521 9.62 15.37 8.25
CA GLN A 521 8.28 15.89 7.99
C GLN A 521 7.58 15.07 6.91
N GLY A 522 6.28 14.83 7.07
CA GLY A 522 5.48 13.97 6.20
C GLY A 522 4.85 12.84 7.00
N ILE A 523 4.33 11.83 6.31
CA ILE A 523 3.75 10.62 6.91
C ILE A 523 4.79 9.50 6.80
N PRO A 524 5.35 8.99 7.88
CA PRO A 524 6.25 7.86 7.79
C PRO A 524 5.49 6.56 7.54
N MET A 525 6.04 5.71 6.67
CA MET A 525 5.60 4.34 6.43
C MET A 525 6.75 3.38 6.70
N LEU A 526 6.48 2.35 7.50
CA LEU A 526 7.37 1.23 7.79
C LEU A 526 6.88 0.00 7.03
N CYS A 527 7.79 -0.75 6.42
CA CYS A 527 7.50 -2.08 5.89
C CYS A 527 7.55 -3.11 7.02
N HIS A 528 6.59 -4.04 7.06
CA HIS A 528 6.50 -5.03 8.13
C HIS A 528 7.79 -5.82 8.34
N GLY A 529 8.20 -5.89 9.59
CA GLY A 529 9.40 -6.60 10.02
C GLY A 529 10.71 -5.81 9.87
N ASP A 530 10.70 -4.61 9.30
CA ASP A 530 11.92 -3.76 9.23
C ASP A 530 12.39 -3.35 10.64
N GLU A 531 11.45 -3.08 11.54
CA GLU A 531 11.73 -2.84 12.95
C GLU A 531 12.31 -4.06 13.67
N LEU A 532 12.15 -5.24 13.08
CA LEU A 532 12.68 -6.52 13.59
C LEU A 532 13.91 -6.99 12.80
N GLY A 533 14.43 -6.18 11.90
CA GLY A 533 15.56 -6.56 11.05
C GLY A 533 15.29 -7.77 10.16
N ARG A 534 14.06 -7.86 9.58
CA ARG A 534 13.67 -8.89 8.61
C ARG A 534 14.57 -8.87 7.40
N THR A 535 14.93 -10.05 6.89
CA THR A 535 15.70 -10.21 5.64
C THR A 535 14.91 -11.04 4.63
N GLN A 536 15.05 -10.71 3.36
CA GLN A 536 14.66 -11.53 2.21
C GLN A 536 15.87 -12.21 1.57
N ARG A 537 17.02 -12.25 2.30
CA ARG A 537 18.28 -12.88 1.86
C ARG A 537 18.79 -12.29 0.53
N GLY A 538 18.59 -10.98 0.32
CA GLY A 538 18.95 -10.28 -0.90
C GLY A 538 17.98 -10.46 -2.07
N ASN A 539 16.83 -11.11 -1.88
CA ASN A 539 15.76 -11.09 -2.86
C ASN A 539 15.04 -9.76 -2.81
N ASN A 540 15.11 -8.96 -3.88
CA ASN A 540 14.48 -7.65 -3.94
C ASN A 540 13.16 -7.64 -4.72
N ASN A 541 12.62 -8.82 -5.06
CA ASN A 541 11.37 -8.98 -5.80
C ASN A 541 10.62 -10.24 -5.34
N ALA A 542 10.35 -10.35 -4.05
CA ALA A 542 9.80 -11.54 -3.42
C ALA A 542 8.31 -11.79 -3.74
N TYR A 543 7.81 -11.31 -4.89
CA TYR A 543 6.39 -11.37 -5.27
C TYR A 543 5.79 -12.78 -5.34
N CYS A 544 6.64 -13.77 -5.55
CA CYS A 544 6.24 -15.17 -5.68
C CYS A 544 6.77 -16.08 -4.55
N GLN A 545 7.26 -15.49 -3.45
CA GLN A 545 7.88 -16.22 -2.34
C GLN A 545 6.94 -16.32 -1.13
N ASP A 546 5.98 -17.26 -1.16
CA ASP A 546 5.11 -17.55 0.01
C ASP A 546 5.81 -18.55 0.95
N ASN A 547 6.94 -18.15 1.50
CA ASN A 547 7.80 -18.96 2.36
C ASN A 547 8.65 -18.09 3.30
N GLU A 548 9.63 -18.68 3.98
CA GLU A 548 10.53 -18.03 4.94
C GLU A 548 11.44 -16.93 4.34
N ILE A 549 11.46 -16.73 3.04
CA ILE A 549 12.11 -15.57 2.40
C ILE A 549 11.32 -14.31 2.71
N SER A 550 9.99 -14.39 2.70
CA SER A 550 9.10 -13.25 2.83
C SER A 550 8.48 -13.10 4.22
N TRP A 551 8.26 -14.20 4.93
CA TRP A 551 7.57 -14.17 6.22
C TRP A 551 8.43 -13.52 7.30
N VAL A 552 7.79 -12.83 8.24
CA VAL A 552 8.47 -12.28 9.42
C VAL A 552 8.92 -13.43 10.32
N ASP A 553 10.18 -13.45 10.68
CA ASP A 553 10.70 -14.36 11.71
C ASP A 553 10.52 -13.70 13.08
N TRP A 554 9.80 -14.38 13.97
CA TRP A 554 9.51 -13.93 15.33
C TRP A 554 10.44 -14.53 16.40
N ASP A 555 11.40 -15.39 16.01
CA ASP A 555 12.48 -15.84 16.89
C ASP A 555 13.60 -14.79 16.90
N LEU A 556 13.39 -13.73 17.67
CA LEU A 556 14.19 -12.52 17.63
C LEU A 556 15.50 -12.66 18.46
N THR A 557 16.59 -12.18 17.91
CA THR A 557 17.83 -11.95 18.65
C THR A 557 17.73 -10.69 19.55
N ASP A 558 18.68 -10.49 20.44
CA ASP A 558 18.73 -9.30 21.28
C ASP A 558 18.94 -8.01 20.45
N GLU A 559 19.71 -8.08 19.37
CA GLU A 559 19.92 -6.96 18.44
C GLU A 559 18.61 -6.56 17.74
N GLN A 560 17.80 -7.54 17.33
CA GLN A 560 16.51 -7.30 16.71
C GLN A 560 15.51 -6.69 17.71
N ARG A 561 15.51 -7.15 18.95
CA ARG A 561 14.70 -6.53 20.03
C ARG A 561 15.12 -5.08 20.28
N SER A 562 16.43 -4.82 20.33
CA SER A 562 16.97 -3.47 20.49
C SER A 562 16.55 -2.54 19.34
N LEU A 563 16.55 -3.04 18.09
CA LEU A 563 16.07 -2.27 16.92
C LEU A 563 14.58 -1.95 17.03
N ALA A 564 13.78 -2.89 17.50
CA ALA A 564 12.34 -2.67 17.74
C ALA A 564 12.11 -1.63 18.85
N ASP A 565 12.87 -1.70 19.94
CA ASP A 565 12.81 -0.73 21.05
C ASP A 565 13.24 0.67 20.59
N PHE A 566 14.27 0.77 19.78
CA PHE A 566 14.70 2.02 19.15
C PHE A 566 13.63 2.60 18.23
N THR A 567 12.99 1.76 17.40
CA THR A 567 11.90 2.18 16.51
C THR A 567 10.71 2.71 17.31
N ARG A 568 10.34 2.01 18.38
CA ARG A 568 9.27 2.42 19.31
C ARG A 568 9.60 3.76 19.97
N HIS A 569 10.85 3.95 20.42
CA HIS A 569 11.31 5.21 21.00
C HIS A 569 11.16 6.38 20.01
N LEU A 570 11.56 6.20 18.76
CA LEU A 570 11.44 7.24 17.72
C LEU A 570 9.98 7.60 17.41
N ILE A 571 9.09 6.61 17.34
CA ILE A 571 7.67 6.85 17.10
C ILE A 571 7.05 7.58 18.29
N ALA A 572 7.37 7.18 19.52
CA ALA A 572 6.91 7.87 20.72
C ALA A 572 7.41 9.32 20.78
N LEU A 573 8.68 9.56 20.44
CA LEU A 573 9.28 10.89 20.35
C LEU A 573 8.55 11.75 19.32
N ARG A 574 8.30 11.22 18.11
CA ARG A 574 7.51 11.89 17.07
C ARG A 574 6.10 12.23 17.55
N ALA A 575 5.43 11.30 18.22
CA ALA A 575 4.07 11.50 18.74
C ALA A 575 4.00 12.57 19.81
N ALA A 576 5.03 12.66 20.68
CA ALA A 576 5.12 13.66 21.74
C ALA A 576 5.38 15.09 21.23
N HIS A 577 6.06 15.22 20.07
CA HIS A 577 6.60 16.50 19.61
C HIS A 577 5.99 16.99 18.29
N PRO A 578 5.03 17.94 18.34
CA PRO A 578 4.40 18.55 17.15
C PRO A 578 5.38 19.18 16.15
N VAL A 579 6.54 19.63 16.57
CA VAL A 579 7.56 20.20 15.66
C VAL A 579 8.12 19.17 14.70
N LEU A 580 8.09 17.88 15.05
CA LEU A 580 8.52 16.76 14.20
C LEU A 580 7.45 16.27 13.22
N ARG A 581 6.19 16.74 13.36
CA ARG A 581 5.04 16.31 12.54
C ARG A 581 4.14 17.50 12.19
N ARG A 582 4.76 18.55 11.62
CA ARG A 582 4.06 19.79 11.29
C ARG A 582 3.03 19.62 10.19
N ARG A 583 1.93 20.37 10.33
CA ARG A 583 0.87 20.46 9.30
C ARG A 583 1.18 21.47 8.20
N ARG A 584 2.26 22.27 8.34
CA ARG A 584 2.72 23.27 7.36
C ARG A 584 4.22 23.15 7.16
N PHE A 585 4.67 23.45 5.95
CA PHE A 585 6.11 23.51 5.66
C PHE A 585 6.80 24.58 6.50
N PHE A 586 8.06 24.35 6.80
CA PHE A 586 8.94 25.37 7.33
C PHE A 586 9.08 26.52 6.34
N ARG A 587 9.25 27.73 6.87
CA ARG A 587 9.40 28.93 6.06
C ARG A 587 10.82 29.51 6.07
N GLY A 588 11.64 29.12 7.05
CA GLY A 588 12.92 29.74 7.32
C GLY A 588 12.76 31.20 7.80
N GLU A 589 11.57 31.57 8.28
CA GLU A 589 11.23 32.94 8.70
C GLU A 589 11.15 33.05 10.21
N THR A 590 11.55 34.21 10.71
CA THR A 590 11.43 34.56 12.12
C THR A 590 10.00 35.03 12.43
N PRO A 591 9.28 34.44 13.41
CA PRO A 591 7.97 34.92 13.80
C PRO A 591 8.00 36.37 14.30
N THR A 592 7.12 37.20 13.78
CA THR A 592 7.05 38.64 14.10
C THR A 592 6.74 38.97 15.57
N HIS A 593 6.36 37.97 16.37
CA HIS A 593 5.94 38.13 17.77
C HIS A 593 6.82 37.35 18.78
N ALA A 594 7.95 36.82 18.36
CA ALA A 594 8.84 36.06 19.27
C ALA A 594 9.70 37.01 20.11
N LYS A 595 9.82 36.71 21.40
CA LYS A 595 10.70 37.48 22.34
C LYS A 595 12.20 37.37 21.97
N GLN A 596 12.57 36.34 21.24
CA GLN A 596 13.88 36.14 20.58
C GLN A 596 13.64 35.67 19.14
N PRO A 597 14.18 36.38 18.16
CA PRO A 597 13.87 36.17 16.75
C PRO A 597 14.73 35.06 16.13
N LEU A 598 14.40 33.78 16.39
CA LEU A 598 14.97 32.65 15.68
C LEU A 598 13.95 32.14 14.64
N PRO A 599 14.39 31.75 13.42
CA PRO A 599 13.51 31.18 12.41
C PRO A 599 12.94 29.83 12.87
N ASP A 600 11.89 29.38 12.21
CA ASP A 600 11.28 28.08 12.51
C ASP A 600 12.16 26.89 12.09
N LEU A 601 13.08 27.10 11.13
CA LEU A 601 14.12 26.17 10.70
C LEU A 601 15.40 26.94 10.38
N MET A 602 16.55 26.45 10.82
CA MET A 602 17.87 26.93 10.40
C MET A 602 18.81 25.78 10.12
N TRP A 603 19.45 25.82 8.97
CA TRP A 603 20.49 24.86 8.59
C TRP A 603 21.87 25.36 8.99
N LEU A 604 22.61 24.51 9.68
CA LEU A 604 23.90 24.86 10.27
C LEU A 604 25.03 23.99 9.71
N ARG A 605 26.17 24.59 9.51
CA ARG A 605 27.44 23.90 9.28
C ARG A 605 27.97 23.30 10.59
N PRO A 606 28.94 22.37 10.52
CA PRO A 606 29.57 21.85 11.74
C PRO A 606 30.19 22.92 12.66
N ASP A 607 30.54 24.10 12.15
CA ASP A 607 31.06 25.21 12.97
C ASP A 607 29.95 26.11 13.57
N ALA A 608 28.71 25.68 13.54
CA ALA A 608 27.48 26.36 14.03
C ALA A 608 27.12 27.65 13.26
N ARG A 609 27.71 27.88 12.09
CA ARG A 609 27.26 28.98 11.21
C ARG A 609 26.16 28.50 10.26
N GLU A 610 25.31 29.43 9.86
CA GLU A 610 24.25 29.12 8.88
C GLU A 610 24.86 28.67 7.54
N MET A 611 24.20 27.69 6.91
CA MET A 611 24.55 27.18 5.59
C MET A 611 24.35 28.27 4.52
N THR A 612 25.37 28.50 3.70
CA THR A 612 25.30 29.41 2.56
C THR A 612 24.97 28.67 1.25
N LYS A 613 24.59 29.40 0.19
CA LYS A 613 24.40 28.81 -1.14
C LYS A 613 25.61 28.00 -1.61
N ARG A 614 26.82 28.46 -1.27
CA ARG A 614 28.07 27.78 -1.65
C ARG A 614 28.22 26.45 -0.90
N ASP A 615 27.81 26.40 0.38
CA ASP A 615 27.89 25.18 1.17
C ASP A 615 26.97 24.10 0.63
N TRP A 616 25.77 24.47 0.19
CA TRP A 616 24.80 23.56 -0.45
C TRP A 616 25.27 23.01 -1.81
N GLN A 617 26.16 23.73 -2.52
CA GLN A 617 26.69 23.34 -3.82
C GLN A 617 27.94 22.47 -3.75
N ARG A 618 28.44 22.17 -2.54
CA ARG A 618 29.59 21.32 -2.34
C ARG A 618 29.25 19.86 -2.55
N GLY A 619 29.82 19.22 -3.56
CA GLY A 619 29.58 17.80 -3.85
C GLY A 619 30.19 16.84 -2.81
N ASP A 620 31.15 17.33 -1.99
CA ASP A 620 31.83 16.57 -0.94
C ASP A 620 31.22 16.78 0.46
N ALA A 621 30.15 17.54 0.61
CA ALA A 621 29.51 17.81 1.86
C ALA A 621 28.51 16.70 2.24
N HIS A 622 28.77 16.03 3.35
CA HIS A 622 27.91 14.96 3.91
C HIS A 622 27.52 15.19 5.38
N SER A 623 27.73 16.40 5.89
CA SER A 623 27.46 16.70 7.31
C SER A 623 26.70 18.02 7.44
N VAL A 624 25.63 18.04 8.24
CA VAL A 624 24.77 19.22 8.43
C VAL A 624 24.08 19.17 9.80
N GLY A 625 23.84 20.35 10.38
CA GLY A 625 22.94 20.53 11.52
C GLY A 625 21.62 21.16 11.08
N ALA A 626 20.52 20.74 11.66
CA ALA A 626 19.21 21.36 11.51
C ALA A 626 18.64 21.78 12.86
N PHE A 627 18.44 23.08 13.08
CA PHE A 627 17.73 23.60 14.23
C PHE A 627 16.24 23.72 13.90
N LEU A 628 15.42 22.95 14.64
CA LEU A 628 13.96 22.96 14.55
C LEU A 628 13.39 23.72 15.75
N ASN A 629 12.76 24.86 15.49
CA ASN A 629 12.31 25.76 16.55
C ASN A 629 10.88 25.45 17.00
N GLY A 630 10.72 24.78 18.13
CA GLY A 630 9.42 24.46 18.72
C GLY A 630 8.65 25.70 19.23
N ASP A 631 9.35 26.78 19.57
CA ASP A 631 8.71 28.06 19.95
C ASP A 631 8.11 28.81 18.74
N ALA A 632 8.47 28.41 17.50
CA ALA A 632 8.06 29.06 16.26
C ALA A 632 7.00 28.27 15.45
N ILE A 633 6.29 27.34 16.07
CA ILE A 633 5.20 26.64 15.43
C ILE A 633 4.10 27.60 15.04
N ALA A 634 3.77 27.66 13.74
CA ALA A 634 2.76 28.60 13.22
C ALA A 634 1.33 28.08 13.37
N GLU A 635 1.16 26.80 13.67
CA GLU A 635 -0.11 26.12 13.82
C GLU A 635 -0.77 26.42 15.16
N ARG A 636 -2.08 26.23 15.20
CA ARG A 636 -2.89 26.30 16.40
C ARG A 636 -3.51 24.93 16.69
N ASP A 637 -3.75 24.66 17.96
CA ASP A 637 -4.46 23.44 18.38
C ASP A 637 -5.95 23.53 17.95
N PRO A 638 -6.74 22.46 18.10
CA PRO A 638 -8.16 22.45 17.76
C PRO A 638 -9.00 23.51 18.52
N TYR A 639 -8.49 24.02 19.63
CA TYR A 639 -9.15 25.07 20.43
C TYR A 639 -8.68 26.50 20.07
N GLY A 640 -7.84 26.64 19.02
CA GLY A 640 -7.32 27.93 18.56
C GLY A 640 -6.14 28.48 19.37
N ARG A 641 -5.59 27.71 20.35
CA ARG A 641 -4.44 28.13 21.17
C ARG A 641 -3.15 27.95 20.38
N ARG A 642 -2.18 28.82 20.66
CA ARG A 642 -0.84 28.70 20.06
C ARG A 642 -0.20 27.37 20.49
N MET A 643 0.33 26.65 19.53
CA MET A 643 1.15 25.48 19.81
C MET A 643 2.59 25.91 20.04
N THR A 644 3.20 25.35 21.06
CA THR A 644 4.66 25.43 21.34
C THR A 644 5.14 24.05 21.67
N ASP A 645 6.42 23.81 21.45
CA ASP A 645 7.10 22.53 21.66
C ASP A 645 8.53 22.78 22.08
N ASP A 646 9.22 21.73 22.49
CA ASP A 646 10.66 21.74 22.62
C ASP A 646 11.30 22.06 21.27
N SER A 647 12.51 22.62 21.33
CA SER A 647 13.30 22.85 20.11
C SER A 647 14.37 21.79 20.00
N PHE A 648 14.65 21.39 18.77
CA PHE A 648 15.58 20.31 18.48
C PHE A 648 16.75 20.78 17.64
N LEU A 649 17.89 20.13 17.87
CA LEU A 649 19.07 20.26 17.03
C LEU A 649 19.42 18.85 16.52
N LEU A 650 19.15 18.62 15.24
CA LEU A 650 19.49 17.40 14.56
C LEU A 650 20.86 17.55 13.90
N LEU A 651 21.83 16.76 14.31
CA LEU A 651 23.19 16.73 13.78
C LEU A 651 23.34 15.46 12.97
N VAL A 652 23.65 15.59 11.69
CA VAL A 652 23.76 14.45 10.76
C VAL A 652 25.15 14.42 10.17
N ASN A 653 25.81 13.28 10.29
CA ASN A 653 27.11 13.00 9.71
C ASN A 653 27.06 11.77 8.81
N GLY A 654 26.82 11.93 7.52
CA GLY A 654 26.89 10.87 6.50
C GLY A 654 28.32 10.55 6.06
N TYR A 655 29.33 11.30 6.56
CA TYR A 655 30.73 11.11 6.22
C TYR A 655 31.33 9.88 6.94
N TRP A 656 32.36 9.30 6.38
CA TRP A 656 33.03 8.09 6.87
C TRP A 656 34.06 8.32 7.98
N GLU A 657 34.21 9.56 8.43
CA GLU A 657 35.02 9.96 9.57
C GLU A 657 34.16 10.74 10.57
N PRO A 658 34.51 10.73 11.87
CA PRO A 658 33.83 11.56 12.85
C PRO A 658 33.97 13.06 12.54
N VAL A 659 32.93 13.83 12.85
CA VAL A 659 32.92 15.28 12.69
C VAL A 659 32.62 15.97 14.01
N ASP A 660 33.49 16.95 14.38
CA ASP A 660 33.23 17.80 15.53
C ASP A 660 32.22 18.91 15.19
N PHE A 661 31.00 18.78 15.71
CA PHE A 661 30.00 19.84 15.63
C PHE A 661 30.15 20.81 16.81
N ARG A 662 30.19 22.09 16.51
CA ARG A 662 30.04 23.13 17.52
C ARG A 662 28.54 23.36 17.74
N LEU A 663 28.09 23.25 18.99
CA LEU A 663 26.72 23.58 19.33
C LEU A 663 26.49 25.10 19.19
N PRO A 664 25.29 25.54 18.77
CA PRO A 664 24.96 26.98 18.71
C PRO A 664 25.13 27.67 20.05
N ASP A 665 25.23 28.99 20.02
CA ASP A 665 25.37 29.81 21.24
C ASP A 665 24.09 29.83 22.11
N ALA A 666 24.16 30.43 23.28
CA ALA A 666 23.05 30.46 24.23
C ALA A 666 21.75 31.15 23.71
N SER A 667 21.81 31.87 22.58
CA SER A 667 20.60 32.42 21.97
C SER A 667 19.68 31.32 21.43
N PHE A 668 20.22 30.15 21.05
CA PHE A 668 19.46 28.97 20.64
C PHE A 668 18.98 28.13 21.84
N GLY A 669 19.76 28.07 22.92
CA GLY A 669 19.50 27.30 24.13
C GLY A 669 20.77 27.18 24.96
N ASP A 670 20.66 27.30 26.27
CA ASP A 670 21.83 27.21 27.18
C ASP A 670 22.37 25.78 27.33
N ARG A 671 21.47 24.81 27.31
CA ARG A 671 21.73 23.37 27.45
C ARG A 671 20.91 22.56 26.46
N TRP A 672 21.46 21.43 26.07
CA TRP A 672 20.90 20.47 25.14
C TRP A 672 21.01 19.07 25.72
N THR A 673 19.90 18.34 25.72
CA THR A 673 19.83 16.93 26.15
C THR A 673 19.82 16.02 24.94
N ALA A 674 20.71 15.01 24.91
CA ALA A 674 20.71 14.01 23.84
C ALA A 674 19.53 13.05 24.02
N LEU A 675 18.73 12.86 22.95
CA LEU A 675 17.58 11.96 22.91
C LEU A 675 17.79 10.77 21.97
N VAL A 676 18.62 10.95 20.95
CA VAL A 676 18.97 9.92 19.97
C VAL A 676 20.45 10.07 19.64
N ASP A 677 21.19 8.97 19.61
CA ASP A 677 22.53 8.86 19.05
C ASP A 677 22.66 7.51 18.35
N THR A 678 22.63 7.50 17.02
CA THR A 678 22.64 6.24 16.25
C THR A 678 23.97 5.50 16.32
N ALA A 679 25.03 6.12 16.85
CA ALA A 679 26.31 5.47 17.13
C ALA A 679 26.28 4.67 18.43
N ASP A 680 25.41 4.99 19.37
CA ASP A 680 25.20 4.17 20.56
C ASP A 680 24.56 2.82 20.16
N PRO A 681 24.91 1.71 20.80
CA PRO A 681 24.41 0.38 20.42
C PRO A 681 22.87 0.28 20.38
N ASP A 682 22.18 0.92 21.34
CA ASP A 682 20.72 0.95 21.41
C ASP A 682 20.11 2.17 20.70
N GLY A 683 20.94 3.11 20.24
CA GLY A 683 20.51 4.36 19.63
C GLY A 683 19.89 5.37 20.59
N ILE A 684 19.72 5.00 21.86
CA ILE A 684 19.11 5.79 22.94
C ILE A 684 20.19 6.11 23.96
N PRO A 685 20.78 7.32 23.91
CA PRO A 685 21.86 7.67 24.80
C PRO A 685 21.38 7.80 26.26
N ASP A 686 22.25 7.52 27.21
CA ASP A 686 22.06 7.97 28.58
C ASP A 686 21.81 9.50 28.59
N GLU A 687 21.10 10.02 29.60
CA GLU A 687 20.86 11.46 29.73
C GLU A 687 22.17 12.25 29.77
N ARG A 688 22.63 12.73 28.62
CA ARG A 688 23.84 13.53 28.44
C ARG A 688 23.43 14.96 28.12
N GLU A 689 23.81 15.87 29.04
CA GLU A 689 23.62 17.31 28.81
C GLU A 689 24.89 17.93 28.18
N HIS A 690 24.66 18.76 27.18
CA HIS A 690 25.70 19.52 26.51
C HIS A 690 25.42 21.03 26.63
N LYS A 691 26.47 21.84 26.94
CA LYS A 691 26.37 23.29 27.04
C LYS A 691 26.45 23.93 25.65
N ALA A 692 25.73 25.05 25.49
CA ALA A 692 25.85 25.89 24.32
C ALA A 692 27.30 26.26 24.00
N GLY A 693 27.65 26.33 22.71
CA GLY A 693 28.99 26.68 22.23
C GLY A 693 30.08 25.62 22.41
N THR A 694 29.79 24.50 23.09
CA THR A 694 30.75 23.38 23.23
C THR A 694 30.84 22.58 21.92
N ARG A 695 31.87 21.75 21.82
CA ARG A 695 31.98 20.79 20.70
C ARG A 695 31.40 19.46 21.12
N LEU A 696 30.62 18.88 20.21
CA LEU A 696 30.10 17.52 20.25
C LEU A 696 30.66 16.74 19.07
N ARG A 697 31.35 15.65 19.34
CA ARG A 697 31.80 14.73 18.32
C ARG A 697 30.62 13.85 17.88
N VAL A 698 30.29 13.91 16.60
CA VAL A 698 29.33 13.03 15.94
C VAL A 698 30.11 11.98 15.16
N GLU A 699 29.92 10.73 15.53
CA GLU A 699 30.66 9.62 14.95
C GLU A 699 30.46 9.48 13.44
N ALA A 700 31.34 8.71 12.80
CA ALA A 700 31.21 8.41 11.38
C ALA A 700 29.86 7.75 11.09
N ARG A 701 29.18 8.19 10.02
CA ARG A 701 27.88 7.64 9.61
C ARG A 701 26.90 7.52 10.78
N SER A 702 26.64 8.66 11.42
CA SER A 702 25.72 8.72 12.56
C SER A 702 24.88 10.00 12.58
N LEU A 703 23.82 9.94 13.36
CA LEU A 703 22.88 11.01 13.59
C LEU A 703 22.68 11.19 15.09
N VAL A 704 22.71 12.46 15.56
CA VAL A 704 22.42 12.82 16.94
C VAL A 704 21.25 13.80 16.97
N LEU A 705 20.24 13.53 17.81
CA LEU A 705 19.14 14.45 18.09
C LEU A 705 19.28 14.99 19.50
N LEU A 706 19.38 16.30 19.62
CA LEU A 706 19.42 17.01 20.88
C LEU A 706 18.13 17.81 21.05
N SER A 707 17.61 17.93 22.28
CA SER A 707 16.47 18.76 22.61
C SER A 707 16.82 19.83 23.64
N ARG A 708 16.02 20.88 23.63
CA ARG A 708 15.91 21.85 24.74
C ARG A 708 14.46 22.19 25.01
N PRO A 709 14.05 22.40 26.27
CA PRO A 709 12.68 22.78 26.62
C PRO A 709 12.20 24.06 25.91
N SER A 710 10.88 24.11 25.63
CA SER A 710 10.24 25.32 25.13
C SER A 710 10.43 26.51 26.08
N ARG A 711 10.71 27.69 25.51
CA ARG A 711 10.80 28.95 26.27
C ARG A 711 9.45 29.59 26.60
N GLY A 712 8.35 29.02 26.05
CA GLY A 712 6.99 29.51 26.22
C GLY A 712 6.22 28.88 27.38
N ALA A 713 6.79 27.96 28.12
CA ALA A 713 6.17 27.23 29.24
C ALA A 713 6.35 27.97 30.62
N GLY A 714 6.65 29.26 30.62
CA GLY A 714 6.76 30.08 31.81
C GLY A 714 5.69 31.17 31.89
#